data_9c99a851eaf45c2501bc7b2c32bd9fa2
#
_entry.id   9c99a851eaf45c2501bc7b2c32bd9fa2
#
_cell.length_a   1.000
_cell.length_b   1.000
_cell.length_c   1.000
_cell.angle_alpha   90.00
_cell.angle_beta   90.00
_cell.angle_gamma   90.00
#
_symmetry.space_group_name_H-M   'P 1'
#
loop_
_entity.id
_entity.type
_entity.pdbx_description
1 polymer ?
#
loop_
_entity_poly.entity_id
_entity_poly.type
_entity_poly.pdbx_seq_one_letter_code
_entity_poly.pdbx_strand_id
1 'polypeptide(L)'
;MKKSRILFALVLCLVMVFSTGIAAADQEPVFSDISGHWAEEAVTEMYTYGIVKGYEDGTYGPQRVLTRAEFAVMLDRVLTTPITLCEADEKSLPFTDVPSDHWAYSAVLNLYTQGIINGVSETEFAPDAPIYRQDMAKLIYEADRVSDDLALTADKNKNIAKFDDVGEISKYAVDGMTYAYQTGVFKGDDKNCLNPRSYATRAETAQVLFNTIDAWQNPPLPVAISQDDWADHKQSVEIASGIEMYYVEMGNRDGEPLVLVHGSSDSSRSWSLIAPYFADYHIYIPEMRAHGDTETGGIARIEEGLLGYDVICFLDAMGLDRVNLVGHSRGSHIAQLVALNYPERISRVVFESSRAVSGNTPADQRDQTYFEDPFTSLPITGEYEGFDDYMDWWYYNDAPVDEEFIEMAKYEASWLPLEAWRSIGGSLAEPQDLKDIPAMVIYGEEDYLMNESARDAFVEAYGDSVEYICHAGYGHNLHWENPEMISEEILDFFDRTEAAEIAPPADYPVAEKNPAPVQPTGMDPAPYFDKDGRLKAQLSEIPQGDWVNFKHYVELESGITMAYIEMGNPEGEPLLLLHGMTDSSRSWSTIVEYFADDYHLYIPDQRGHGDTDKPDMKKYDRSVFAWDIACFLDEMGVEKISVMGHSLGSMNAQGFAMDYPERVDKVILESTVMIGTNSEDPNGAYSEYDPDSPLNAGKSESEIVTWDFIEWWYYNTIPVPEVFHQMVMADCYHYPLETWQVQFPASYQARILANNDIDVLVLYGGSDFLINPSAQDAVKQQMTEAGVNYQHITFTNRGHNLHWEQPAQISEDVKAFLNGTLDPSITEHEYEPFV
;
A
#
# COMPACT_ATOMS: atom_id res chain seq x y z
N MET A 1 -8.79 -27.76 -0.74
CA MET A 1 -8.88 -27.13 0.56
C MET A 1 -8.83 -25.61 0.50
N LYS A 2 -7.97 -24.94 -0.33
CA LYS A 2 -7.97 -23.48 -0.52
C LYS A 2 -9.25 -22.84 -1.11
N LYS A 3 -10.06 -23.59 -1.86
CA LYS A 3 -11.28 -23.05 -2.52
C LYS A 3 -12.46 -22.79 -1.58
N SER A 4 -12.50 -23.39 -0.41
CA SER A 4 -13.59 -23.21 0.57
C SER A 4 -13.47 -21.90 1.34
N ARG A 5 -12.24 -21.46 1.65
CA ARG A 5 -11.98 -20.19 2.33
C ARG A 5 -12.25 -18.95 1.47
N ILE A 6 -11.99 -19.04 0.16
CA ILE A 6 -12.25 -17.97 -0.80
C ILE A 6 -13.76 -17.73 -0.99
N LEU A 7 -14.57 -18.79 -0.97
CA LEU A 7 -16.03 -18.65 -1.09
C LEU A 7 -16.66 -18.04 0.16
N PHE A 8 -16.06 -18.23 1.32
CA PHE A 8 -16.52 -17.68 2.58
C PHE A 8 -16.21 -16.18 2.72
N ALA A 9 -15.01 -15.77 2.33
CA ALA A 9 -14.63 -14.35 2.25
C ALA A 9 -15.53 -13.57 1.26
N LEU A 10 -15.87 -14.17 0.11
CA LEU A 10 -16.75 -13.57 -0.89
C LEU A 10 -18.21 -13.40 -0.42
N VAL A 11 -18.73 -14.30 0.42
CA VAL A 11 -20.09 -14.17 0.98
C VAL A 11 -20.12 -13.16 2.11
N LEU A 12 -19.05 -13.05 2.91
CA LEU A 12 -18.94 -12.04 3.97
C LEU A 12 -18.71 -10.63 3.36
N CYS A 13 -17.87 -10.49 2.34
CA CYS A 13 -17.73 -9.23 1.59
C CYS A 13 -19.04 -8.77 0.95
N LEU A 14 -19.90 -9.71 0.49
CA LEU A 14 -21.22 -9.32 -0.05
C LEU A 14 -22.18 -8.82 1.03
N VAL A 15 -22.04 -9.26 2.27
CA VAL A 15 -22.84 -8.77 3.41
C VAL A 15 -22.27 -7.46 3.96
N MET A 16 -20.94 -7.29 4.01
CA MET A 16 -20.29 -6.03 4.42
C MET A 16 -20.47 -4.88 3.41
N VAL A 17 -20.51 -5.14 2.10
CA VAL A 17 -20.76 -4.10 1.07
C VAL A 17 -22.17 -3.50 1.17
N PHE A 18 -23.10 -4.19 1.84
CA PHE A 18 -24.41 -3.61 2.17
C PHE A 18 -24.48 -2.91 3.53
N SER A 19 -23.46 -3.04 4.40
CA SER A 19 -23.45 -2.42 5.73
C SER A 19 -22.55 -1.17 5.86
N THR A 20 -21.70 -0.87 4.91
CA THR A 20 -20.80 0.31 4.94
C THR A 20 -21.37 1.54 4.23
N GLY A 21 -22.59 1.89 4.52
CA GLY A 21 -23.22 3.06 3.88
C GLY A 21 -24.29 3.78 4.68
N ILE A 22 -24.52 3.38 5.93
CA ILE A 22 -25.48 4.09 6.79
C ILE A 22 -24.76 4.41 8.11
N ALA A 23 -24.49 5.69 8.33
CA ALA A 23 -24.12 6.21 9.63
C ALA A 23 -25.05 5.63 10.69
N ALA A 24 -24.51 5.27 11.86
CA ALA A 24 -25.27 4.80 13.02
C ALA A 24 -26.25 5.89 13.48
N ALA A 25 -27.39 5.94 12.83
CA ALA A 25 -28.53 6.76 13.22
C ALA A 25 -29.72 5.82 13.38
N ASP A 26 -30.08 5.56 14.65
CA ASP A 26 -31.40 5.06 15.11
C ASP A 26 -31.98 3.87 14.33
N GLN A 27 -31.29 2.71 14.33
CA GLN A 27 -32.01 1.46 14.07
C GLN A 27 -32.82 1.10 15.30
N GLU A 28 -34.13 0.98 15.13
CA GLU A 28 -35.00 0.43 16.20
C GLU A 28 -34.45 -0.94 16.63
N PRO A 29 -34.30 -1.21 17.93
CA PRO A 29 -33.75 -2.47 18.41
C PRO A 29 -34.56 -3.64 17.85
N VAL A 30 -33.87 -4.70 17.41
CA VAL A 30 -34.48 -5.91 16.82
C VAL A 30 -35.55 -6.51 17.72
N PHE A 31 -35.38 -6.39 19.04
CA PHE A 31 -36.33 -6.81 20.05
C PHE A 31 -36.58 -5.72 21.08
N SER A 32 -37.81 -5.55 21.51
CA SER A 32 -38.23 -4.46 22.41
C SER A 32 -37.61 -4.51 23.81
N ASP A 33 -37.12 -5.66 24.26
CA ASP A 33 -36.58 -5.92 25.61
C ASP A 33 -35.04 -6.10 25.64
N ILE A 34 -34.36 -5.75 24.53
CA ILE A 34 -32.89 -5.89 24.43
C ILE A 34 -32.15 -4.54 24.34
N SER A 35 -32.85 -3.46 24.03
CA SER A 35 -32.24 -2.14 23.91
C SER A 35 -31.54 -1.69 25.19
N GLY A 36 -30.25 -1.32 25.08
CA GLY A 36 -29.38 -0.97 26.22
C GLY A 36 -28.99 -2.15 27.10
N HIS A 37 -29.33 -3.38 26.73
CA HIS A 37 -28.90 -4.57 27.43
C HIS A 37 -27.46 -4.92 27.04
N TRP A 38 -26.64 -5.37 27.98
CA TRP A 38 -25.22 -5.73 27.73
C TRP A 38 -25.00 -6.77 26.60
N ALA A 39 -26.00 -7.58 26.26
CA ALA A 39 -25.97 -8.56 25.19
C ALA A 39 -26.70 -8.08 23.89
N GLU A 40 -27.02 -6.80 23.76
CA GLU A 40 -27.77 -6.27 22.61
C GLU A 40 -27.07 -6.58 21.30
N GLU A 41 -25.77 -6.32 21.22
CA GLU A 41 -24.94 -6.60 20.05
C GLU A 41 -24.98 -8.10 19.72
N ALA A 42 -24.59 -8.96 20.64
CA ALA A 42 -24.54 -10.41 20.43
C ALA A 42 -25.92 -10.98 20.03
N VAL A 43 -27.01 -10.49 20.61
CA VAL A 43 -28.36 -10.95 20.24
C VAL A 43 -28.75 -10.47 18.84
N THR A 44 -28.40 -9.25 18.47
CA THR A 44 -28.65 -8.67 17.13
C THR A 44 -27.92 -9.44 16.05
N GLU A 45 -26.62 -9.69 16.24
CA GLU A 45 -25.81 -10.46 15.31
C GLU A 45 -26.31 -11.91 15.20
N MET A 46 -26.55 -12.58 16.32
CA MET A 46 -27.06 -13.97 16.31
C MET A 46 -28.45 -14.06 15.66
N TYR A 47 -29.28 -13.02 15.74
CA TYR A 47 -30.55 -12.94 15.03
C TYR A 47 -30.32 -12.76 13.51
N THR A 48 -29.41 -11.89 13.12
CA THR A 48 -29.04 -11.65 11.72
C THR A 48 -28.54 -12.94 11.04
N TYR A 49 -27.73 -13.72 11.74
CA TYR A 49 -27.30 -15.03 11.25
C TYR A 49 -28.38 -16.13 11.33
N GLY A 50 -29.59 -15.82 11.85
CA GLY A 50 -30.68 -16.78 11.98
C GLY A 50 -30.48 -17.83 13.08
N ILE A 51 -29.48 -17.66 13.94
CA ILE A 51 -29.14 -18.57 15.05
C ILE A 51 -30.14 -18.46 16.18
N VAL A 52 -30.46 -17.22 16.56
CA VAL A 52 -31.50 -16.96 17.58
C VAL A 52 -32.79 -16.41 16.93
N LYS A 53 -33.89 -16.54 17.64
CA LYS A 53 -35.19 -15.98 17.27
C LYS A 53 -35.86 -15.36 18.49
N GLY A 54 -36.64 -14.29 18.30
CA GLY A 54 -37.50 -13.73 19.32
C GLY A 54 -38.85 -14.46 19.42
N TYR A 55 -39.69 -13.97 20.33
CA TYR A 55 -41.08 -14.39 20.49
C TYR A 55 -42.05 -13.60 19.59
N GLU A 56 -43.25 -14.12 19.41
CA GLU A 56 -44.26 -13.50 18.58
C GLU A 56 -44.69 -12.09 19.05
N ASP A 57 -44.45 -11.78 20.34
CA ASP A 57 -44.74 -10.48 20.95
C ASP A 57 -43.66 -9.42 20.71
N GLY A 58 -42.61 -9.76 19.94
CA GLY A 58 -41.49 -8.86 19.64
C GLY A 58 -40.43 -8.77 20.73
N THR A 59 -40.43 -9.69 21.69
CA THR A 59 -39.42 -9.78 22.74
C THR A 59 -38.38 -10.87 22.48
N TYR A 60 -37.20 -10.74 23.07
CA TYR A 60 -36.15 -11.76 23.08
C TYR A 60 -36.18 -12.65 24.34
N GLY A 61 -36.57 -12.10 25.46
CA GLY A 61 -36.56 -12.76 26.78
C GLY A 61 -35.13 -13.00 27.33
N PRO A 62 -34.28 -11.95 27.45
CA PRO A 62 -32.86 -12.10 27.73
C PRO A 62 -32.55 -12.85 29.03
N GLN A 63 -33.38 -12.68 30.03
CA GLN A 63 -33.21 -13.31 31.35
C GLN A 63 -33.83 -14.73 31.46
N ARG A 64 -34.48 -15.20 30.41
CA ARG A 64 -35.11 -16.54 30.45
C ARG A 64 -34.02 -17.61 30.38
N VAL A 65 -34.13 -18.59 31.29
CA VAL A 65 -33.24 -19.76 31.34
C VAL A 65 -33.45 -20.64 30.08
N LEU A 66 -32.38 -21.06 29.48
CA LEU A 66 -32.38 -21.90 28.27
C LEU A 66 -32.47 -23.38 28.58
N THR A 67 -33.20 -24.15 27.77
CA THR A 67 -33.23 -25.61 27.86
C THR A 67 -32.11 -26.27 27.05
N ARG A 68 -31.81 -27.56 27.34
CA ARG A 68 -30.84 -28.34 26.59
C ARG A 68 -31.19 -28.45 25.09
N ALA A 69 -32.48 -28.59 24.77
CA ALA A 69 -32.96 -28.67 23.38
C ALA A 69 -32.83 -27.33 22.68
N GLU A 70 -33.12 -26.21 23.35
CA GLU A 70 -32.95 -24.87 22.78
C GLU A 70 -31.48 -24.61 22.45
N PHE A 71 -30.55 -24.95 23.34
CA PHE A 71 -29.12 -24.82 23.10
C PHE A 71 -28.65 -25.71 21.94
N ALA A 72 -29.08 -26.99 21.90
CA ALA A 72 -28.73 -27.91 20.84
C ALA A 72 -29.16 -27.34 19.46
N VAL A 73 -30.35 -26.76 19.35
CA VAL A 73 -30.81 -26.14 18.09
C VAL A 73 -30.01 -24.90 17.74
N MET A 74 -29.61 -24.08 18.71
CA MET A 74 -28.76 -22.92 18.46
C MET A 74 -27.35 -23.34 18.00
N LEU A 75 -26.75 -24.32 18.67
CA LEU A 75 -25.44 -24.84 18.32
C LEU A 75 -25.45 -25.49 16.91
N ASP A 76 -26.47 -26.30 16.62
CA ASP A 76 -26.65 -26.90 15.30
C ASP A 76 -26.73 -25.84 14.18
N ARG A 77 -27.42 -24.74 14.43
CA ARG A 77 -27.49 -23.61 13.49
C ARG A 77 -26.12 -22.93 13.32
N VAL A 78 -25.38 -22.75 14.38
CA VAL A 78 -24.01 -22.22 14.31
C VAL A 78 -23.15 -23.09 13.40
N LEU A 79 -23.22 -24.40 13.56
CA LEU A 79 -22.42 -25.36 12.79
C LEU A 79 -22.88 -25.56 11.34
N THR A 80 -24.17 -25.32 11.05
CA THR A 80 -24.75 -25.49 9.69
C THR A 80 -24.86 -24.19 8.88
N THR A 81 -24.67 -23.03 9.53
CA THR A 81 -24.73 -21.71 8.90
C THR A 81 -23.33 -21.25 8.67
N PRO A 82 -22.72 -21.28 7.82
CA PRO A 82 -21.92 -21.36 6.64
C PRO A 82 -20.98 -22.57 6.53
N ILE A 83 -21.05 -23.53 7.44
CA ILE A 83 -20.12 -24.65 7.50
C ILE A 83 -20.86 -25.91 7.08
N THR A 84 -20.52 -26.48 5.93
CA THR A 84 -21.04 -27.78 5.48
C THR A 84 -20.25 -28.87 6.19
N LEU A 85 -20.77 -29.37 7.31
CA LEU A 85 -20.24 -30.60 7.90
C LEU A 85 -20.60 -31.79 7.02
N CYS A 86 -19.69 -32.78 6.90
CA CYS A 86 -19.82 -33.94 6.03
C CYS A 86 -21.15 -34.68 6.26
N GLU A 87 -21.71 -35.25 5.18
CA GLU A 87 -22.92 -36.08 5.23
C GLU A 87 -22.79 -37.17 6.33
N ALA A 88 -23.66 -37.11 7.31
CA ALA A 88 -23.69 -38.06 8.38
C ALA A 88 -24.28 -39.40 7.92
N ASP A 89 -23.69 -40.52 8.32
CA ASP A 89 -24.26 -41.84 8.18
C ASP A 89 -25.64 -41.92 8.87
N GLU A 90 -26.60 -42.60 8.28
CA GLU A 90 -27.96 -42.77 8.80
C GLU A 90 -27.92 -43.42 10.21
N LYS A 91 -27.75 -42.63 11.26
CA LYS A 91 -27.94 -43.03 12.66
C LYS A 91 -29.32 -42.63 13.15
N SER A 92 -29.93 -43.44 13.97
CA SER A 92 -31.18 -43.09 14.70
C SER A 92 -30.85 -42.69 16.13
N LEU A 93 -31.60 -41.70 16.66
CA LEU A 93 -31.45 -41.28 18.06
C LEU A 93 -31.83 -42.41 19.01
N PRO A 94 -31.01 -42.67 20.03
CA PRO A 94 -31.38 -43.63 21.08
C PRO A 94 -32.32 -43.01 22.13
N PHE A 95 -32.58 -41.72 22.08
CA PHE A 95 -33.30 -40.98 23.09
C PHE A 95 -34.82 -41.05 22.90
N THR A 96 -35.49 -41.69 23.85
CA THR A 96 -36.94 -41.90 23.77
C THR A 96 -37.76 -40.64 24.07
N ASP A 97 -37.15 -39.65 24.74
CA ASP A 97 -37.72 -38.32 25.08
C ASP A 97 -37.53 -37.27 24.02
N VAL A 98 -36.90 -37.64 22.89
CA VAL A 98 -36.81 -36.80 21.66
C VAL A 98 -37.32 -37.63 20.46
N PRO A 99 -38.63 -37.88 20.37
CA PRO A 99 -39.22 -38.64 19.28
C PRO A 99 -39.09 -37.83 17.96
N SER A 100 -39.28 -38.52 16.81
CA SER A 100 -39.05 -37.94 15.46
C SER A 100 -39.92 -36.75 15.12
N ASP A 101 -41.00 -36.53 15.83
CA ASP A 101 -41.88 -35.32 15.69
C ASP A 101 -41.55 -34.23 16.72
N HIS A 102 -40.54 -34.40 17.54
CA HIS A 102 -40.07 -33.37 18.45
C HIS A 102 -39.37 -32.24 17.67
N TRP A 103 -39.68 -31.00 18.00
CA TRP A 103 -39.19 -29.82 17.30
C TRP A 103 -37.67 -29.72 17.22
N ALA A 104 -36.93 -30.27 18.16
CA ALA A 104 -35.46 -30.28 18.18
C ALA A 104 -34.84 -31.57 17.60
N TYR A 105 -35.68 -32.53 17.12
CA TYR A 105 -35.19 -33.84 16.68
C TYR A 105 -34.04 -33.77 15.68
N SER A 106 -34.19 -32.99 14.63
CA SER A 106 -33.19 -32.87 13.57
C SER A 106 -31.85 -32.35 14.10
N ALA A 107 -31.87 -31.30 14.94
CA ALA A 107 -30.66 -30.73 15.52
C ALA A 107 -29.98 -31.72 16.49
N VAL A 108 -30.76 -32.36 17.36
CA VAL A 108 -30.23 -33.36 18.29
C VAL A 108 -29.67 -34.57 17.56
N LEU A 109 -30.34 -35.01 16.45
CA LEU A 109 -29.84 -36.11 15.62
C LEU A 109 -28.51 -35.74 14.94
N ASN A 110 -28.42 -34.56 14.38
CA ASN A 110 -27.24 -34.07 13.72
C ASN A 110 -26.04 -34.02 14.68
N LEU A 111 -26.20 -33.33 15.82
CA LEU A 111 -25.13 -33.20 16.81
C LEU A 111 -24.75 -34.57 17.46
N TYR A 112 -25.73 -35.47 17.67
CA TYR A 112 -25.46 -36.83 18.17
C TYR A 112 -24.68 -37.68 17.17
N THR A 113 -25.06 -37.63 15.92
CA THR A 113 -24.40 -38.38 14.83
C THR A 113 -22.93 -37.98 14.70
N GLN A 114 -22.64 -36.72 14.89
CA GLN A 114 -21.27 -36.15 14.85
C GLN A 114 -20.49 -36.38 16.17
N GLY A 115 -21.14 -36.91 17.21
CA GLY A 115 -20.50 -37.15 18.50
C GLY A 115 -20.33 -35.95 19.40
N ILE A 116 -20.99 -34.83 19.04
CA ILE A 116 -20.92 -33.56 19.81
C ILE A 116 -21.75 -33.66 21.08
N ILE A 117 -22.94 -34.25 21.02
CA ILE A 117 -23.82 -34.39 22.15
C ILE A 117 -24.03 -35.86 22.57
N ASN A 118 -24.30 -36.02 23.85
CA ASN A 118 -24.71 -37.27 24.44
C ASN A 118 -25.96 -37.08 25.29
N GLY A 119 -26.69 -38.14 25.58
CA GLY A 119 -27.79 -38.13 26.53
C GLY A 119 -27.36 -37.92 27.96
N VAL A 120 -28.33 -37.65 28.82
CA VAL A 120 -28.15 -37.71 30.30
C VAL A 120 -28.11 -39.16 30.78
N SER A 121 -28.62 -40.09 29.95
CA SER A 121 -28.53 -41.54 30.08
C SER A 121 -28.42 -42.14 28.66
N GLU A 122 -28.34 -43.50 28.58
CA GLU A 122 -28.31 -44.20 27.30
C GLU A 122 -29.57 -43.99 26.45
N THR A 123 -30.70 -43.65 27.07
CA THR A 123 -32.02 -43.52 26.39
C THR A 123 -32.74 -42.22 26.62
N GLU A 124 -32.13 -41.24 27.35
CA GLU A 124 -32.74 -39.96 27.64
C GLU A 124 -31.77 -38.79 27.35
N PHE A 125 -32.27 -37.77 26.66
CA PHE A 125 -31.57 -36.50 26.36
C PHE A 125 -31.90 -35.39 27.38
N ALA A 126 -33.09 -35.44 27.99
CA ALA A 126 -33.68 -34.41 28.84
C ALA A 126 -33.86 -33.04 28.10
N PRO A 127 -34.67 -32.98 27.03
CA PRO A 127 -34.77 -31.79 26.16
C PRO A 127 -35.26 -30.54 26.91
N ASP A 128 -36.17 -30.68 27.86
CA ASP A 128 -36.76 -29.58 28.64
C ASP A 128 -35.97 -29.19 29.89
N ALA A 129 -34.90 -29.91 30.22
CA ALA A 129 -34.07 -29.60 31.36
C ALA A 129 -33.23 -28.34 31.10
N PRO A 130 -33.08 -27.43 32.09
CA PRO A 130 -32.17 -26.30 31.94
C PRO A 130 -30.73 -26.74 31.67
N ILE A 131 -30.01 -25.99 30.80
CA ILE A 131 -28.61 -26.26 30.50
C ILE A 131 -27.69 -25.49 31.49
N TYR A 132 -26.67 -26.18 32.01
CA TYR A 132 -25.61 -25.53 32.77
C TYR A 132 -24.55 -24.89 31.89
N ARG A 133 -23.90 -23.80 32.40
CA ARG A 133 -22.80 -23.14 31.71
C ARG A 133 -21.65 -24.11 31.37
N GLN A 134 -21.31 -25.03 32.32
CA GLN A 134 -20.29 -26.05 32.08
C GLN A 134 -20.66 -27.04 30.97
N ASP A 135 -21.98 -27.31 30.78
CA ASP A 135 -22.45 -28.20 29.71
C ASP A 135 -22.34 -27.51 28.35
N MET A 136 -22.67 -26.23 28.28
CA MET A 136 -22.45 -25.43 27.05
C MET A 136 -20.98 -25.43 26.64
N ALA A 137 -20.07 -25.14 27.61
CA ALA A 137 -18.63 -25.13 27.35
C ALA A 137 -18.13 -26.49 26.81
N LYS A 138 -18.63 -27.60 27.38
CA LYS A 138 -18.31 -28.94 26.89
C LYS A 138 -18.80 -29.15 25.46
N LEU A 139 -20.02 -28.79 25.14
CA LEU A 139 -20.59 -29.01 23.82
C LEU A 139 -19.89 -28.17 22.73
N ILE A 140 -19.46 -26.97 23.06
CA ILE A 140 -18.63 -26.14 22.17
C ILE A 140 -17.26 -26.79 21.94
N TYR A 141 -16.62 -27.26 23.01
CA TYR A 141 -15.36 -28.01 22.92
C TYR A 141 -15.46 -29.28 22.06
N GLU A 142 -16.54 -30.06 22.21
CA GLU A 142 -16.76 -31.26 21.37
C GLU A 142 -17.09 -30.88 19.91
N ALA A 143 -17.77 -29.76 19.68
CA ALA A 143 -18.03 -29.24 18.34
C ALA A 143 -16.73 -28.87 17.64
N ASP A 144 -15.83 -28.19 18.33
CA ASP A 144 -14.51 -27.81 17.81
C ASP A 144 -13.66 -29.06 17.46
N ARG A 145 -13.66 -30.03 18.35
CA ARG A 145 -12.88 -31.29 18.18
C ARG A 145 -13.24 -32.12 16.96
N VAL A 146 -14.49 -32.04 16.50
CA VAL A 146 -14.96 -32.83 15.33
C VAL A 146 -14.90 -32.03 14.02
N SER A 147 -14.50 -30.80 14.10
CA SER A 147 -14.42 -29.89 12.97
C SER A 147 -12.95 -29.68 12.59
N ASP A 148 -12.46 -30.46 11.63
CA ASP A 148 -11.06 -30.35 11.14
C ASP A 148 -10.71 -28.96 10.60
N ASP A 149 -11.71 -28.16 10.24
CA ASP A 149 -11.53 -26.83 9.65
C ASP A 149 -11.75 -25.65 10.63
N LEU A 150 -12.04 -25.92 11.91
CA LEU A 150 -12.48 -24.92 12.91
C LEU A 150 -11.72 -25.05 14.25
N ALA A 151 -10.45 -25.38 14.21
CA ALA A 151 -9.67 -25.46 15.46
C ALA A 151 -9.51 -24.08 16.07
N LEU A 152 -10.13 -23.86 17.24
CA LEU A 152 -9.89 -22.66 18.05
C LEU A 152 -8.49 -22.70 18.64
N THR A 153 -7.75 -21.61 18.52
CA THR A 153 -6.45 -21.46 19.15
C THR A 153 -6.64 -21.21 20.66
N ALA A 154 -6.12 -22.09 21.48
CA ALA A 154 -6.19 -21.99 22.93
C ALA A 154 -4.93 -21.33 23.49
N ASP A 155 -5.07 -20.18 24.16
CA ASP A 155 -3.98 -19.57 24.92
C ASP A 155 -3.67 -20.43 26.16
N LYS A 156 -2.64 -21.25 26.06
CA LYS A 156 -2.22 -22.17 27.14
C LYS A 156 -1.72 -21.46 28.39
N ASN A 157 -1.41 -20.17 28.34
CA ASN A 157 -1.02 -19.38 29.50
C ASN A 157 -2.24 -19.00 30.36
N LYS A 158 -3.43 -18.95 29.77
CA LYS A 158 -4.65 -18.72 30.50
C LYS A 158 -5.02 -19.97 31.34
N ASN A 159 -5.08 -19.82 32.67
CA ASN A 159 -5.33 -20.90 33.61
C ASN A 159 -6.60 -20.63 34.42
N ILE A 160 -7.56 -21.58 34.34
CA ILE A 160 -8.82 -21.49 35.10
C ILE A 160 -8.62 -21.61 36.62
N ALA A 161 -7.45 -22.06 37.08
CA ALA A 161 -7.15 -22.17 38.50
C ALA A 161 -7.18 -20.83 39.26
N LYS A 162 -7.18 -19.72 38.56
CA LYS A 162 -7.32 -18.37 39.16
C LYS A 162 -8.73 -18.06 39.67
N PHE A 163 -9.75 -18.76 39.17
CA PHE A 163 -11.14 -18.53 39.57
C PHE A 163 -11.50 -19.21 40.85
N ASP A 164 -12.31 -18.53 41.70
CA ASP A 164 -12.64 -18.98 43.06
C ASP A 164 -13.54 -20.21 43.08
N ASP A 165 -14.31 -20.43 42.02
CA ASP A 165 -15.28 -21.54 41.92
C ASP A 165 -14.82 -22.70 41.02
N VAL A 166 -13.54 -22.76 40.68
CA VAL A 166 -12.98 -23.84 39.83
C VAL A 166 -13.25 -25.23 40.38
N GLY A 167 -13.31 -25.36 41.70
CA GLY A 167 -13.63 -26.62 42.37
C GLY A 167 -15.08 -27.11 42.18
N GLU A 168 -15.97 -26.27 41.67
CA GLU A 168 -17.37 -26.62 41.37
C GLU A 168 -17.56 -27.24 40.02
N ILE A 169 -16.55 -27.16 39.13
CA ILE A 169 -16.59 -27.74 37.80
C ILE A 169 -16.65 -29.27 37.89
N SER A 170 -17.63 -29.84 37.24
CA SER A 170 -17.75 -31.31 37.17
C SER A 170 -16.60 -31.93 36.37
N LYS A 171 -16.10 -33.09 36.76
CA LYS A 171 -14.93 -33.73 36.12
C LYS A 171 -15.05 -33.86 34.59
N TYR A 172 -16.26 -34.12 34.09
CA TYR A 172 -16.50 -34.27 32.64
C TYR A 172 -16.45 -32.97 31.88
N ALA A 173 -16.53 -31.85 32.57
CA ALA A 173 -16.58 -30.51 31.95
C ALA A 173 -15.26 -29.71 32.11
N VAL A 174 -14.26 -30.25 32.80
CA VAL A 174 -13.00 -29.55 33.11
C VAL A 174 -12.31 -29.15 31.83
N ASP A 175 -12.16 -30.06 30.85
CA ASP A 175 -11.51 -29.77 29.56
C ASP A 175 -12.29 -28.72 28.80
N GLY A 176 -13.63 -28.83 28.72
CA GLY A 176 -14.47 -27.86 28.02
C GLY A 176 -14.42 -26.46 28.65
N MET A 177 -14.46 -26.37 30.00
CA MET A 177 -14.36 -25.10 30.72
C MET A 177 -12.98 -24.45 30.56
N THR A 178 -11.91 -25.27 30.62
CA THR A 178 -10.54 -24.80 30.38
C THR A 178 -10.41 -24.25 28.99
N TYR A 179 -10.87 -25.03 28.02
CA TYR A 179 -10.83 -24.66 26.59
C TYR A 179 -11.63 -23.37 26.31
N ALA A 180 -12.87 -23.28 26.80
CA ALA A 180 -13.72 -22.11 26.58
C ALA A 180 -13.13 -20.82 27.20
N TYR A 181 -12.38 -20.95 28.30
CA TYR A 181 -11.67 -19.82 28.90
C TYR A 181 -10.39 -19.48 28.10
N GLN A 182 -9.62 -20.47 27.68
CA GLN A 182 -8.39 -20.27 26.89
C GLN A 182 -8.67 -19.66 25.53
N THR A 183 -9.79 -19.97 24.93
CA THR A 183 -10.22 -19.44 23.62
C THR A 183 -11.01 -18.12 23.72
N GLY A 184 -11.26 -17.60 24.93
CA GLY A 184 -12.02 -16.37 25.13
C GLY A 184 -13.55 -16.51 25.02
N VAL A 185 -14.05 -17.69 24.64
CA VAL A 185 -15.50 -17.98 24.55
C VAL A 185 -16.21 -17.76 25.88
N PHE A 186 -15.56 -18.10 26.97
CA PHE A 186 -16.04 -17.81 28.35
C PHE A 186 -15.09 -16.81 29.01
N LYS A 187 -15.71 -15.80 29.65
CA LYS A 187 -15.03 -14.87 30.56
C LYS A 187 -15.53 -15.10 32.00
N GLY A 188 -14.72 -14.80 32.98
CA GLY A 188 -15.16 -14.75 34.37
C GLY A 188 -16.04 -13.54 34.64
N ASP A 189 -16.78 -13.57 35.77
CA ASP A 189 -17.56 -12.42 36.24
C ASP A 189 -16.74 -11.47 37.13
N ASP A 190 -17.35 -10.37 37.54
CA ASP A 190 -16.78 -9.34 38.40
C ASP A 190 -16.43 -9.85 39.83
N LYS A 191 -16.83 -11.07 40.16
CA LYS A 191 -16.54 -11.77 41.42
C LYS A 191 -15.48 -12.85 41.27
N ASN A 192 -14.76 -12.86 40.19
CA ASN A 192 -13.73 -13.82 39.83
C ASN A 192 -14.26 -15.28 39.79
N CYS A 193 -15.49 -15.47 39.25
CA CYS A 193 -16.14 -16.79 39.14
C CYS A 193 -16.49 -17.13 37.69
N LEU A 194 -16.42 -18.43 37.35
CA LEU A 194 -16.87 -18.98 36.04
C LEU A 194 -18.35 -19.41 36.10
N ASN A 195 -18.89 -19.59 37.24
CA ASN A 195 -20.27 -20.00 37.50
C ASN A 195 -20.67 -21.32 36.79
N PRO A 196 -19.89 -22.42 36.89
CA PRO A 196 -20.06 -23.60 36.03
C PRO A 196 -21.41 -24.30 36.21
N ARG A 197 -22.00 -24.22 37.41
CA ARG A 197 -23.29 -24.83 37.73
C ARG A 197 -24.48 -23.89 37.67
N SER A 198 -24.30 -22.67 37.25
CA SER A 198 -25.42 -21.78 36.96
C SER A 198 -26.11 -22.20 35.66
N TYR A 199 -27.44 -22.04 35.62
CA TYR A 199 -28.18 -22.18 34.37
C TYR A 199 -27.93 -21.00 33.46
N ALA A 200 -27.73 -21.28 32.19
CA ALA A 200 -27.51 -20.24 31.21
C ALA A 200 -28.84 -19.54 30.84
N THR A 201 -28.78 -18.24 30.74
CA THR A 201 -29.86 -17.41 30.21
C THR A 201 -29.76 -17.30 28.69
N ARG A 202 -30.84 -16.86 28.03
CA ARG A 202 -30.84 -16.63 26.58
C ARG A 202 -29.81 -15.57 26.17
N ALA A 203 -29.64 -14.49 26.96
CA ALA A 203 -28.64 -13.47 26.70
C ALA A 203 -27.21 -14.00 26.83
N GLU A 204 -26.91 -14.74 27.92
CA GLU A 204 -25.60 -15.37 28.06
C GLU A 204 -25.29 -16.36 26.98
N THR A 205 -26.30 -17.13 26.53
CA THR A 205 -26.12 -18.06 25.41
C THR A 205 -25.83 -17.37 24.10
N ALA A 206 -26.56 -16.29 23.78
CA ALA A 206 -26.28 -15.50 22.58
C ALA A 206 -24.85 -14.95 22.61
N GLN A 207 -24.40 -14.42 23.74
CA GLN A 207 -23.03 -13.93 23.91
C GLN A 207 -21.98 -15.03 23.77
N VAL A 208 -22.22 -16.19 24.35
CA VAL A 208 -21.30 -17.34 24.24
C VAL A 208 -21.20 -17.82 22.80
N LEU A 209 -22.32 -17.92 22.06
CA LEU A 209 -22.29 -18.31 20.66
C LEU A 209 -21.69 -17.24 19.76
N PHE A 210 -21.92 -15.97 20.06
CA PHE A 210 -21.25 -14.85 19.41
C PHE A 210 -19.74 -14.94 19.61
N ASN A 211 -19.27 -15.08 20.85
CA ASN A 211 -17.84 -15.25 21.16
C ASN A 211 -17.26 -16.51 20.49
N THR A 212 -18.07 -17.58 20.34
CA THR A 212 -17.62 -18.82 19.68
C THR A 212 -17.41 -18.60 18.19
N ILE A 213 -18.34 -17.92 17.53
CA ILE A 213 -18.22 -17.58 16.10
C ILE A 213 -17.05 -16.60 15.89
N ASP A 214 -16.96 -15.59 16.75
CA ASP A 214 -15.86 -14.63 16.70
C ASP A 214 -14.51 -15.31 16.89
N ALA A 215 -14.37 -16.21 17.87
CA ALA A 215 -13.14 -16.97 18.09
C ALA A 215 -12.80 -17.95 16.95
N TRP A 216 -13.80 -18.45 16.20
CA TRP A 216 -13.56 -19.24 15.00
C TRP A 216 -13.18 -18.38 13.78
N GLN A 217 -13.74 -17.18 13.66
CA GLN A 217 -13.43 -16.24 12.59
C GLN A 217 -12.14 -15.48 12.84
N ASN A 218 -11.90 -15.16 14.10
CA ASN A 218 -10.79 -14.36 14.60
C ASN A 218 -10.04 -15.10 15.71
N PRO A 219 -9.29 -16.16 15.41
CA PRO A 219 -8.56 -16.90 16.44
C PRO A 219 -7.60 -15.96 17.19
N PRO A 220 -7.35 -16.21 18.50
CA PRO A 220 -6.35 -15.45 19.24
C PRO A 220 -5.02 -15.44 18.50
N LEU A 221 -4.42 -14.27 18.39
CA LEU A 221 -3.11 -14.13 17.77
C LEU A 221 -2.02 -14.74 18.66
N PRO A 222 -0.94 -15.26 18.06
CA PRO A 222 0.22 -15.68 18.83
C PRO A 222 0.85 -14.47 19.51
N VAL A 223 1.28 -14.60 20.75
CA VAL A 223 2.05 -13.58 21.48
C VAL A 223 3.56 -13.79 21.32
N ALA A 224 3.97 -14.98 20.89
CA ALA A 224 5.33 -15.32 20.51
C ALA A 224 5.28 -16.43 19.45
N ILE A 225 6.18 -16.37 18.49
CA ILE A 225 6.33 -17.36 17.41
C ILE A 225 7.77 -17.84 17.43
N SER A 226 7.98 -19.17 17.37
CA SER A 226 9.34 -19.74 17.28
C SER A 226 9.93 -19.44 15.90
N GLN A 227 11.25 -19.44 15.79
CA GLN A 227 11.94 -19.23 14.51
C GLN A 227 11.55 -20.30 13.47
N ASP A 228 11.42 -21.54 13.88
CA ASP A 228 11.01 -22.66 13.01
C ASP A 228 9.58 -22.51 12.48
N ASP A 229 8.66 -21.95 13.28
CA ASP A 229 7.25 -21.81 12.93
C ASP A 229 6.93 -20.46 12.25
N TRP A 230 7.90 -19.53 12.13
CA TRP A 230 7.67 -18.16 11.66
C TRP A 230 7.01 -18.11 10.28
N ALA A 231 7.49 -18.91 9.34
CA ALA A 231 6.96 -18.95 7.99
C ALA A 231 5.49 -19.45 7.93
N ASP A 232 5.10 -20.35 8.82
CA ASP A 232 3.73 -20.88 8.89
C ASP A 232 2.72 -19.85 9.41
N HIS A 233 3.19 -18.76 10.03
CA HIS A 233 2.36 -17.67 10.53
C HIS A 233 2.23 -16.49 9.57
N LYS A 234 2.92 -16.50 8.43
CA LYS A 234 2.76 -15.48 7.42
C LYS A 234 1.39 -15.57 6.77
N GLN A 235 0.76 -14.43 6.61
CA GLN A 235 -0.50 -14.22 5.91
C GLN A 235 -0.24 -13.28 4.75
N SER A 236 -1.17 -13.17 3.80
CA SER A 236 -1.05 -12.24 2.69
C SER A 236 -2.32 -11.43 2.50
N VAL A 237 -2.18 -10.22 1.99
CA VAL A 237 -3.26 -9.34 1.61
C VAL A 237 -2.92 -8.64 0.31
N GLU A 238 -3.89 -8.55 -0.60
CA GLU A 238 -3.78 -7.73 -1.80
C GLU A 238 -3.93 -6.26 -1.41
N ILE A 239 -2.95 -5.43 -1.74
CA ILE A 239 -2.95 -4.00 -1.44
C ILE A 239 -3.17 -3.16 -2.70
N ALA A 240 -3.66 -1.93 -2.52
CA ALA A 240 -4.07 -1.06 -3.63
C ALA A 240 -2.92 -0.68 -4.59
N SER A 241 -1.67 -0.85 -4.19
CA SER A 241 -0.50 -0.67 -5.06
C SER A 241 -0.21 -1.87 -5.98
N GLY A 242 -1.13 -2.83 -6.09
CA GLY A 242 -1.11 -3.90 -7.08
C GLY A 242 -0.21 -5.10 -6.75
N ILE A 243 0.09 -5.34 -5.48
CA ILE A 243 0.86 -6.52 -5.03
C ILE A 243 0.14 -7.29 -3.93
N GLU A 244 0.42 -8.59 -3.85
CA GLU A 244 0.12 -9.41 -2.69
C GLU A 244 1.23 -9.23 -1.63
N MET A 245 0.93 -8.48 -0.55
CA MET A 245 1.86 -8.22 0.54
C MET A 245 1.72 -9.28 1.62
N TYR A 246 2.84 -9.90 2.00
CA TYR A 246 2.91 -10.84 3.11
C TYR A 246 3.16 -10.09 4.43
N TYR A 247 2.65 -10.63 5.52
CA TYR A 247 2.82 -10.06 6.85
C TYR A 247 2.63 -11.11 7.94
N VAL A 248 3.12 -10.82 9.14
CA VAL A 248 2.82 -11.59 10.35
C VAL A 248 1.97 -10.73 11.26
N GLU A 249 0.91 -11.32 11.81
CA GLU A 249 -0.02 -10.70 12.74
C GLU A 249 0.06 -11.40 14.09
N MET A 250 0.26 -10.64 15.19
CA MET A 250 0.41 -11.22 16.52
C MET A 250 0.00 -10.24 17.65
N GLY A 251 0.03 -10.70 18.89
CA GLY A 251 -0.27 -9.89 20.07
C GLY A 251 -1.75 -9.84 20.44
N ASN A 252 -2.23 -8.70 20.90
CA ASN A 252 -3.58 -8.51 21.39
C ASN A 252 -4.45 -7.79 20.34
N ARG A 253 -5.47 -8.46 19.79
CA ARG A 253 -6.39 -7.86 18.79
C ARG A 253 -7.14 -6.61 19.28
N ASP A 254 -7.35 -6.51 20.59
CA ASP A 254 -7.99 -5.34 21.20
C ASP A 254 -6.99 -4.23 21.61
N GLY A 255 -5.69 -4.44 21.37
CA GLY A 255 -4.62 -3.50 21.69
C GLY A 255 -4.50 -2.38 20.66
N GLU A 256 -3.73 -1.33 21.00
CA GLU A 256 -3.38 -0.31 20.02
C GLU A 256 -2.62 -0.94 18.84
N PRO A 257 -2.90 -0.55 17.59
CA PRO A 257 -2.19 -1.08 16.45
C PRO A 257 -0.72 -0.61 16.43
N LEU A 258 0.18 -1.56 16.22
CA LEU A 258 1.63 -1.37 16.11
C LEU A 258 2.14 -1.99 14.81
N VAL A 259 2.76 -1.20 13.96
CA VAL A 259 3.37 -1.67 12.71
C VAL A 259 4.88 -1.61 12.82
N LEU A 260 5.54 -2.72 12.50
CA LEU A 260 6.99 -2.88 12.57
C LEU A 260 7.56 -3.06 11.14
N VAL A 261 8.35 -2.09 10.67
CA VAL A 261 8.90 -2.06 9.31
C VAL A 261 10.38 -2.40 9.32
N HIS A 262 10.76 -3.46 8.64
CA HIS A 262 12.11 -4.05 8.63
C HIS A 262 13.13 -3.29 7.77
N GLY A 263 14.42 -3.61 7.92
CA GLY A 263 15.55 -3.04 7.20
C GLY A 263 15.71 -3.55 5.75
N SER A 264 16.81 -3.16 5.09
CA SER A 264 17.01 -3.34 3.64
C SER A 264 17.10 -4.79 3.16
N SER A 265 17.64 -5.69 3.93
CA SER A 265 17.83 -7.09 3.53
C SER A 265 16.99 -8.05 4.36
N ASP A 266 16.12 -7.50 5.17
CA ASP A 266 15.36 -8.23 6.15
C ASP A 266 13.98 -8.68 5.60
N SER A 267 13.27 -9.40 6.44
CA SER A 267 11.87 -9.76 6.27
C SER A 267 11.11 -9.46 7.57
N SER A 268 9.86 -9.88 7.65
CA SER A 268 9.10 -9.83 8.90
C SER A 268 9.82 -10.52 10.07
N ARG A 269 10.66 -11.50 9.80
CA ARG A 269 11.47 -12.23 10.80
C ARG A 269 12.40 -11.33 11.61
N SER A 270 12.89 -10.24 11.03
CA SER A 270 13.77 -9.28 11.71
C SER A 270 13.20 -8.84 13.06
N TRP A 271 11.89 -8.76 13.16
CA TRP A 271 11.19 -8.33 14.37
C TRP A 271 10.83 -9.46 15.34
N SER A 272 11.14 -10.72 15.00
CA SER A 272 10.69 -11.89 15.78
C SER A 272 11.24 -11.94 17.20
N LEU A 273 12.41 -11.37 17.45
CA LEU A 273 13.04 -11.37 18.77
C LEU A 273 12.43 -10.33 19.71
N ILE A 274 11.96 -9.20 19.19
CA ILE A 274 11.44 -8.10 19.98
C ILE A 274 9.90 -8.08 20.06
N ALA A 275 9.20 -8.55 19.03
CA ALA A 275 7.74 -8.51 18.95
C ALA A 275 7.02 -9.12 20.19
N PRO A 276 7.52 -10.22 20.82
CA PRO A 276 6.89 -10.78 22.02
C PRO A 276 6.78 -9.80 23.20
N TYR A 277 7.63 -8.78 23.27
CA TYR A 277 7.58 -7.77 24.34
C TYR A 277 6.42 -6.78 24.17
N PHE A 278 5.86 -6.67 22.96
CA PHE A 278 4.72 -5.83 22.62
C PHE A 278 3.38 -6.59 22.64
N ALA A 279 3.29 -7.70 23.38
CA ALA A 279 2.13 -8.61 23.39
C ALA A 279 0.78 -7.95 23.71
N ASP A 280 0.77 -6.80 24.39
CA ASP A 280 -0.44 -6.03 24.68
C ASP A 280 -0.93 -5.17 23.49
N TYR A 281 -0.10 -5.01 22.44
CA TYR A 281 -0.44 -4.32 21.20
C TYR A 281 -0.96 -5.28 20.14
N HIS A 282 -1.74 -4.78 19.18
CA HIS A 282 -2.08 -5.49 17.98
C HIS A 282 -0.97 -5.26 16.95
N ILE A 283 -0.12 -6.25 16.76
CA ILE A 283 1.14 -6.13 16.03
C ILE A 283 0.96 -6.62 14.59
N TYR A 284 1.42 -5.80 13.64
CA TYR A 284 1.52 -6.11 12.23
C TYR A 284 2.96 -5.96 11.77
N ILE A 285 3.49 -6.96 11.12
CA ILE A 285 4.87 -6.98 10.61
C ILE A 285 4.84 -7.27 9.12
N PRO A 286 4.60 -6.23 8.26
CA PRO A 286 4.58 -6.42 6.82
C PRO A 286 5.98 -6.73 6.29
N GLU A 287 6.03 -7.59 5.26
CA GLU A 287 7.19 -7.77 4.42
C GLU A 287 7.10 -6.78 3.28
N MET A 288 8.04 -5.84 3.23
CA MET A 288 8.03 -4.79 2.23
C MET A 288 8.16 -5.38 0.82
N ARG A 289 7.69 -4.65 -0.20
CA ARG A 289 7.81 -5.04 -1.61
C ARG A 289 9.19 -5.62 -1.92
N ALA A 290 9.23 -6.77 -2.60
CA ALA A 290 10.42 -7.52 -2.96
C ALA A 290 11.24 -8.09 -1.77
N HIS A 291 10.66 -8.15 -0.57
CA HIS A 291 11.30 -8.75 0.60
C HIS A 291 10.46 -9.90 1.14
N GLY A 292 11.12 -10.89 1.75
CA GLY A 292 10.45 -12.10 2.24
C GLY A 292 9.66 -12.80 1.13
N ASP A 293 8.36 -13.02 1.37
CA ASP A 293 7.47 -13.66 0.41
C ASP A 293 6.66 -12.63 -0.42
N THR A 294 6.85 -11.31 -0.19
CA THR A 294 6.14 -10.25 -0.92
C THR A 294 6.75 -10.04 -2.31
N GLU A 295 5.90 -10.00 -3.31
CA GLU A 295 6.28 -9.85 -4.71
C GLU A 295 6.94 -8.49 -5.02
N THR A 296 7.69 -8.43 -6.13
CA THR A 296 8.22 -7.16 -6.68
C THR A 296 7.14 -6.34 -7.37
N GLY A 297 6.09 -7.01 -7.88
CA GLY A 297 5.07 -6.41 -8.74
C GLY A 297 5.62 -6.02 -10.10
N GLY A 298 6.73 -6.63 -10.56
CA GLY A 298 7.31 -6.35 -11.88
C GLY A 298 8.10 -5.04 -12.00
N ILE A 299 8.25 -4.28 -10.90
CA ILE A 299 8.99 -3.03 -10.91
C ILE A 299 10.50 -3.27 -10.91
N ALA A 300 11.22 -2.64 -11.84
CA ALA A 300 12.67 -2.85 -12.01
C ALA A 300 13.51 -2.13 -10.96
N ARG A 301 12.94 -1.13 -10.29
CA ARG A 301 13.59 -0.36 -9.22
C ARG A 301 12.57 0.04 -8.18
N ILE A 302 12.87 -0.18 -6.92
CA ILE A 302 11.99 0.12 -5.81
C ILE A 302 12.56 1.33 -5.05
N GLU A 303 11.83 2.41 -4.95
CA GLU A 303 12.21 3.59 -4.18
C GLU A 303 11.46 3.69 -2.86
N GLU A 304 12.04 4.37 -1.88
CA GLU A 304 11.47 4.44 -0.51
C GLU A 304 10.10 5.13 -0.48
N GLY A 305 9.84 6.05 -1.42
CA GLY A 305 8.53 6.67 -1.57
C GLY A 305 7.42 5.67 -1.87
N LEU A 306 7.68 4.73 -2.80
CA LEU A 306 6.76 3.63 -3.11
C LEU A 306 6.56 2.71 -1.90
N LEU A 307 7.65 2.37 -1.19
CA LEU A 307 7.54 1.55 0.01
C LEU A 307 6.72 2.23 1.10
N GLY A 308 6.84 3.55 1.26
CA GLY A 308 5.99 4.33 2.16
C GLY A 308 4.51 4.29 1.75
N TYR A 309 4.24 4.36 0.46
CA TYR A 309 2.89 4.21 -0.07
C TYR A 309 2.35 2.77 0.10
N ASP A 310 3.18 1.75 -0.11
CA ASP A 310 2.81 0.35 0.16
C ASP A 310 2.39 0.16 1.63
N VAL A 311 3.07 0.82 2.58
CA VAL A 311 2.65 0.81 4.00
C VAL A 311 1.25 1.41 4.14
N ILE A 312 0.95 2.55 3.51
CA ILE A 312 -0.39 3.16 3.58
C ILE A 312 -1.44 2.24 2.96
N CYS A 313 -1.17 1.67 1.79
CA CYS A 313 -2.07 0.69 1.16
C CYS A 313 -2.31 -0.54 2.05
N PHE A 314 -1.27 -0.97 2.77
CA PHE A 314 -1.39 -2.04 3.76
C PHE A 314 -2.29 -1.63 4.94
N LEU A 315 -2.11 -0.43 5.50
CA LEU A 315 -2.98 0.07 6.56
C LEU A 315 -4.45 0.11 6.11
N ASP A 316 -4.70 0.56 4.88
CA ASP A 316 -6.05 0.63 4.32
C ASP A 316 -6.65 -0.77 4.12
N ALA A 317 -5.88 -1.72 3.60
CA ALA A 317 -6.31 -3.10 3.42
C ALA A 317 -6.61 -3.81 4.75
N MET A 318 -5.89 -3.44 5.81
CA MET A 318 -6.11 -3.97 7.16
C MET A 318 -7.18 -3.20 7.95
N GLY A 319 -7.73 -2.10 7.39
CA GLY A 319 -8.72 -1.25 8.06
C GLY A 319 -8.16 -0.47 9.25
N LEU A 320 -6.89 -0.11 9.21
CA LEU A 320 -6.18 0.61 10.27
C LEU A 320 -6.18 2.11 9.98
N ASP A 321 -6.98 2.88 10.69
CA ASP A 321 -7.03 4.33 10.50
C ASP A 321 -5.73 5.03 10.92
N ARG A 322 -5.17 4.62 12.06
CA ARG A 322 -3.97 5.23 12.65
C ARG A 322 -3.19 4.20 13.47
N VAL A 323 -1.85 4.25 13.39
CA VAL A 323 -0.97 3.25 14.02
C VAL A 323 0.20 3.88 14.78
N ASN A 324 0.75 3.14 15.73
CA ASN A 324 2.12 3.34 16.20
C ASN A 324 3.05 2.67 15.17
N LEU A 325 4.09 3.37 14.73
CA LEU A 325 4.98 2.92 13.67
C LEU A 325 6.41 2.84 14.18
N VAL A 326 7.04 1.69 14.02
CA VAL A 326 8.46 1.48 14.35
C VAL A 326 9.17 1.00 13.10
N GLY A 327 10.28 1.63 12.74
CA GLY A 327 11.08 1.24 11.60
C GLY A 327 12.56 1.09 11.94
N HIS A 328 13.21 0.08 11.39
CA HIS A 328 14.64 -0.16 11.53
C HIS A 328 15.37 0.14 10.23
N SER A 329 16.51 0.82 10.31
CA SER A 329 17.40 1.08 9.16
C SER A 329 16.61 1.69 8.00
N ARG A 330 16.50 1.02 6.84
CA ARG A 330 15.64 1.44 5.73
C ARG A 330 14.17 1.54 6.12
N GLY A 331 13.68 0.65 6.96
CA GLY A 331 12.32 0.74 7.50
C GLY A 331 12.09 2.02 8.29
N SER A 332 13.14 2.57 8.92
CA SER A 332 13.06 3.87 9.59
C SER A 332 12.95 5.04 8.61
N HIS A 333 13.59 4.95 7.43
CA HIS A 333 13.40 5.94 6.36
C HIS A 333 11.97 5.90 5.80
N ILE A 334 11.45 4.68 5.60
CA ILE A 334 10.05 4.47 5.20
C ILE A 334 9.12 5.08 6.26
N ALA A 335 9.37 4.82 7.54
CA ALA A 335 8.59 5.38 8.64
C ALA A 335 8.65 6.92 8.69
N GLN A 336 9.82 7.54 8.40
CA GLN A 336 9.93 8.99 8.25
C GLN A 336 9.06 9.50 7.11
N LEU A 337 9.14 8.88 5.93
CA LEU A 337 8.33 9.27 4.76
C LEU A 337 6.83 9.12 5.03
N VAL A 338 6.41 8.05 5.69
CA VAL A 338 5.02 7.87 6.10
C VAL A 338 4.60 8.95 7.09
N ALA A 339 5.38 9.22 8.13
CA ALA A 339 5.06 10.25 9.13
C ALA A 339 5.01 11.67 8.54
N LEU A 340 5.89 11.97 7.57
CA LEU A 340 5.95 13.27 6.90
C LEU A 340 4.80 13.45 5.89
N ASN A 341 4.48 12.41 5.13
CA ASN A 341 3.51 12.50 4.04
C ASN A 341 2.07 12.22 4.48
N TYR A 342 1.89 11.37 5.51
CA TYR A 342 0.60 10.91 6.02
C TYR A 342 0.53 11.04 7.55
N PRO A 343 0.79 12.24 8.11
CA PRO A 343 0.86 12.46 9.56
C PRO A 343 -0.43 12.06 10.28
N GLU A 344 -1.57 12.15 9.61
CA GLU A 344 -2.88 11.75 10.13
C GLU A 344 -3.02 10.24 10.37
N ARG A 345 -2.13 9.42 9.76
CA ARG A 345 -2.13 7.96 9.88
C ARG A 345 -1.22 7.46 11.03
N ILE A 346 -0.49 8.35 11.68
CA ILE A 346 0.53 8.00 12.68
C ILE A 346 0.16 8.56 14.05
N SER A 347 0.13 7.67 15.04
CA SER A 347 -0.06 8.00 16.47
C SER A 347 1.26 8.42 17.12
N ARG A 348 2.28 7.59 16.95
CA ARG A 348 3.65 7.79 17.43
C ARG A 348 4.60 7.10 16.46
N VAL A 349 5.85 7.58 16.36
CA VAL A 349 6.84 6.96 15.48
C VAL A 349 8.17 6.76 16.19
N VAL A 350 8.81 5.62 15.93
CA VAL A 350 10.15 5.31 16.43
C VAL A 350 11.05 4.93 15.27
N PHE A 351 12.22 5.53 15.23
CA PHE A 351 13.26 5.31 14.24
C PHE A 351 14.43 4.60 14.91
N GLU A 352 14.73 3.38 14.49
CA GLU A 352 15.90 2.65 14.95
C GLU A 352 16.98 2.70 13.89
N SER A 353 18.20 3.12 14.27
CA SER A 353 19.37 3.17 13.40
C SER A 353 19.08 3.92 12.09
N SER A 354 18.64 5.16 12.19
CA SER A 354 18.12 5.96 11.09
C SER A 354 19.07 7.06 10.64
N ARG A 355 19.06 7.37 9.34
CA ARG A 355 19.58 8.64 8.82
C ARG A 355 18.41 9.56 8.48
N ALA A 356 18.64 10.86 8.42
CA ALA A 356 17.62 11.78 7.93
C ALA A 356 17.31 11.51 6.45
N VAL A 357 16.03 11.48 6.10
CA VAL A 357 15.60 11.37 4.69
C VAL A 357 15.83 12.68 3.94
N SER A 358 16.13 13.77 4.63
CA SER A 358 16.48 15.07 4.04
C SER A 358 17.98 15.32 4.14
N GLY A 359 18.62 15.70 3.03
CA GLY A 359 20.02 16.09 2.98
C GLY A 359 20.99 15.00 2.55
N ASN A 360 22.22 15.39 2.20
CA ASN A 360 23.32 14.48 1.92
C ASN A 360 23.94 14.03 3.23
N THR A 361 23.46 12.94 3.80
CA THR A 361 24.11 12.32 4.96
C THR A 361 25.38 11.60 4.48
N PRO A 362 26.58 11.91 5.01
CA PRO A 362 27.79 11.18 4.66
C PRO A 362 27.66 9.74 5.15
N ALA A 363 27.65 8.78 4.22
CA ALA A 363 27.78 7.38 4.59
C ALA A 363 29.11 7.14 5.30
N ASP A 364 29.14 6.24 6.27
CA ASP A 364 30.41 5.82 6.86
C ASP A 364 31.31 5.24 5.76
N GLN A 365 32.59 5.65 5.79
CA GLN A 365 33.61 5.21 4.84
C GLN A 365 34.33 3.99 5.35
N ARG A 366 33.73 3.11 6.13
CA ARG A 366 34.35 1.88 6.66
C ARG A 366 34.88 1.02 5.58
N ASP A 367 35.31 1.16 4.64
CA ASP A 367 35.89 0.40 3.53
C ASP A 367 35.05 0.61 2.24
N GLN A 368 35.23 1.77 1.64
CA GLN A 368 34.73 2.04 0.30
C GLN A 368 35.16 0.98 -0.75
N THR A 369 36.11 0.09 -0.41
CA THR A 369 36.48 -1.01 -1.28
C THR A 369 35.41 -2.07 -1.42
N TYR A 370 34.49 -2.20 -0.45
CA TYR A 370 33.26 -3.01 -0.60
C TYR A 370 32.15 -2.23 -1.32
N PHE A 371 32.20 -0.90 -1.31
CA PHE A 371 31.21 -0.02 -1.93
C PHE A 371 31.70 0.64 -3.23
N GLU A 372 32.81 0.22 -3.82
CA GLU A 372 33.10 0.53 -5.22
C GLU A 372 32.04 -0.18 -6.10
N ASP A 373 30.82 0.34 -5.94
CA ASP A 373 29.69 0.06 -6.78
C ASP A 373 29.10 -1.37 -6.75
N PRO A 374 28.71 -1.93 -5.57
CA PRO A 374 27.95 -3.17 -5.55
C PRO A 374 26.56 -2.98 -6.16
N PHE A 375 26.09 -1.72 -6.30
CA PHE A 375 24.73 -1.42 -6.75
C PHE A 375 24.59 -1.14 -8.25
N THR A 376 25.68 -0.98 -9.00
CA THR A 376 25.61 -0.66 -10.44
C THR A 376 26.16 -1.75 -11.34
N SER A 377 26.90 -2.74 -10.85
CA SER A 377 27.58 -3.69 -11.73
C SER A 377 27.49 -5.18 -11.35
N LEU A 378 26.95 -5.55 -10.20
CA LEU A 378 26.91 -6.96 -9.78
C LEU A 378 25.53 -7.37 -9.32
N PRO A 379 25.00 -8.51 -9.81
CA PRO A 379 23.85 -9.14 -9.17
C PRO A 379 24.31 -9.66 -7.79
N ILE A 380 23.95 -8.97 -6.72
CA ILE A 380 24.05 -9.50 -5.36
C ILE A 380 22.87 -10.47 -5.26
N THR A 381 23.09 -11.68 -5.76
CA THR A 381 22.19 -12.82 -5.56
C THR A 381 23.02 -13.88 -4.85
N GLY A 382 22.40 -14.87 -4.25
CA GLY A 382 23.09 -15.99 -3.62
C GLY A 382 24.04 -16.78 -4.53
N GLU A 383 24.17 -16.38 -5.82
CA GLU A 383 25.13 -16.88 -6.80
C GLU A 383 26.41 -16.02 -6.89
N TYR A 384 26.49 -14.90 -6.14
CA TYR A 384 27.65 -14.02 -6.14
C TYR A 384 28.82 -14.66 -5.37
N GLU A 385 29.99 -14.79 -6.01
CA GLU A 385 31.21 -15.25 -5.34
C GLU A 385 31.66 -14.20 -4.30
N GLY A 386 31.47 -14.45 -3.03
CA GLY A 386 31.72 -13.52 -1.92
C GLY A 386 30.42 -13.02 -1.25
N PHE A 387 29.27 -13.58 -1.63
CA PHE A 387 28.00 -13.27 -0.99
C PHE A 387 28.02 -13.53 0.53
N ASP A 388 28.60 -14.66 0.94
CA ASP A 388 28.68 -15.02 2.36
C ASP A 388 29.52 -13.99 3.15
N ASP A 389 30.70 -13.57 2.61
CA ASP A 389 31.53 -12.55 3.23
C ASP A 389 30.82 -11.19 3.33
N TYR A 390 30.02 -10.85 2.30
CA TYR A 390 29.20 -9.65 2.27
C TYR A 390 28.07 -9.71 3.31
N MET A 391 27.39 -10.85 3.41
CA MET A 391 26.33 -11.03 4.39
C MET A 391 26.86 -11.09 5.82
N ASP A 392 28.07 -11.65 6.04
CA ASP A 392 28.74 -11.62 7.34
C ASP A 392 29.07 -10.20 7.76
N TRP A 393 29.47 -9.36 6.82
CA TRP A 393 29.69 -7.94 7.09
C TRP A 393 28.37 -7.18 7.32
N TRP A 394 27.33 -7.45 6.52
CA TRP A 394 26.02 -6.78 6.58
C TRP A 394 25.27 -7.10 7.87
N TYR A 395 25.34 -8.36 8.34
CA TYR A 395 24.71 -8.82 9.56
C TYR A 395 25.64 -8.83 10.78
N TYR A 396 26.72 -8.05 10.73
CA TYR A 396 27.61 -7.90 11.88
C TYR A 396 26.88 -7.21 13.04
N ASN A 397 27.07 -7.74 14.25
CA ASN A 397 26.49 -7.22 15.48
C ASN A 397 27.61 -7.00 16.51
N ASP A 398 27.55 -5.89 17.27
CA ASP A 398 28.56 -5.57 18.29
C ASP A 398 28.30 -6.31 19.61
N ALA A 399 27.03 -6.65 19.90
CA ALA A 399 26.64 -7.55 20.99
C ALA A 399 26.20 -8.93 20.43
N PRO A 400 26.35 -10.00 21.21
CA PRO A 400 26.00 -11.35 20.76
C PRO A 400 24.52 -11.50 20.43
N VAL A 401 24.21 -11.99 19.25
CA VAL A 401 22.88 -12.39 18.77
C VAL A 401 22.85 -13.91 18.58
N ASP A 402 21.70 -14.51 18.69
CA ASP A 402 21.52 -15.94 18.47
C ASP A 402 21.98 -16.35 17.07
N GLU A 403 22.91 -17.30 16.98
CA GLU A 403 23.54 -17.72 15.73
C GLU A 403 22.53 -18.38 14.79
N GLU A 404 21.57 -19.15 15.31
CA GLU A 404 20.53 -19.80 14.51
C GLU A 404 19.59 -18.76 13.88
N PHE A 405 19.23 -17.69 14.63
CA PHE A 405 18.46 -16.58 14.08
C PHE A 405 19.22 -15.87 12.95
N ILE A 406 20.51 -15.54 13.14
CA ILE A 406 21.32 -14.86 12.11
C ILE A 406 21.42 -15.70 10.83
N GLU A 407 21.63 -17.00 10.94
CA GLU A 407 21.70 -17.90 9.77
C GLU A 407 20.35 -17.94 9.01
N MET A 408 19.22 -17.91 9.72
CA MET A 408 17.89 -17.85 9.09
C MET A 408 17.64 -16.50 8.40
N ALA A 409 18.05 -15.38 9.01
CA ALA A 409 17.94 -14.06 8.43
C ALA A 409 18.79 -13.94 7.14
N LYS A 410 20.05 -14.41 7.17
CA LYS A 410 20.90 -14.48 5.98
C LYS A 410 20.32 -15.34 4.88
N TYR A 411 19.73 -16.47 5.23
CA TYR A 411 19.07 -17.35 4.27
C TYR A 411 17.92 -16.63 3.56
N GLU A 412 17.06 -15.93 4.29
CA GLU A 412 15.97 -15.13 3.69
C GLU A 412 16.50 -14.01 2.80
N ALA A 413 17.55 -13.31 3.24
CA ALA A 413 18.21 -12.27 2.43
C ALA A 413 18.82 -12.81 1.12
N SER A 414 19.26 -14.08 1.08
CA SER A 414 19.83 -14.69 -0.12
C SER A 414 18.83 -14.84 -1.28
N TRP A 415 17.54 -14.74 -0.98
CA TRP A 415 16.45 -14.82 -1.98
C TRP A 415 15.96 -13.46 -2.48
N LEU A 416 16.52 -12.35 -1.93
CA LEU A 416 16.14 -11.02 -2.37
C LEU A 416 16.45 -10.82 -3.86
N PRO A 417 15.49 -10.34 -4.64
CA PRO A 417 15.70 -10.03 -6.03
C PRO A 417 16.60 -8.80 -6.18
N LEU A 418 17.22 -8.68 -7.35
CA LEU A 418 18.13 -7.57 -7.67
C LEU A 418 17.46 -6.20 -7.50
N GLU A 419 16.17 -6.10 -7.76
CA GLU A 419 15.35 -4.90 -7.61
C GLU A 419 15.32 -4.40 -6.16
N ALA A 420 15.25 -5.30 -5.18
CA ALA A 420 15.31 -4.97 -3.76
C ALA A 420 16.70 -4.40 -3.38
N TRP A 421 17.77 -4.99 -3.89
CA TRP A 421 19.13 -4.53 -3.66
C TRP A 421 19.46 -3.20 -4.35
N ARG A 422 18.88 -2.95 -5.54
CA ARG A 422 19.04 -1.68 -6.27
C ARG A 422 18.26 -0.52 -5.67
N SER A 423 17.48 -0.80 -4.69
CA SER A 423 16.62 0.13 -4.00
C SER A 423 17.44 0.97 -3.03
N ILE A 424 17.98 2.09 -3.47
CA ILE A 424 18.72 3.03 -2.63
C ILE A 424 17.86 4.23 -2.32
N GLY A 425 17.93 4.68 -1.06
CA GLY A 425 17.09 5.73 -0.52
C GLY A 425 17.11 7.02 -1.33
N GLY A 426 15.92 7.52 -1.64
CA GLY A 426 15.71 8.88 -2.05
C GLY A 426 15.89 9.82 -0.87
N SER A 427 16.50 10.99 -1.07
CA SER A 427 16.49 12.05 -0.07
C SER A 427 15.43 13.10 -0.44
N LEU A 428 14.64 13.53 0.53
CA LEU A 428 13.83 14.73 0.39
C LEU A 428 14.75 15.96 0.33
N ALA A 429 14.42 16.93 -0.52
CA ALA A 429 15.29 18.08 -0.77
C ALA A 429 15.41 19.04 0.45
N GLU A 430 14.44 19.02 1.34
CA GLU A 430 14.37 19.95 2.49
C GLU A 430 13.98 19.22 3.78
N PRO A 431 14.52 19.61 4.95
CA PRO A 431 14.07 19.14 6.25
C PRO A 431 12.58 19.46 6.43
N GLN A 432 11.77 18.45 6.75
CA GLN A 432 10.35 18.63 7.00
C GLN A 432 10.08 18.41 8.49
N ASP A 433 9.18 19.22 9.04
CA ASP A 433 8.71 19.10 10.41
C ASP A 433 7.81 17.85 10.54
N LEU A 434 8.10 16.97 11.51
CA LEU A 434 7.23 15.86 11.89
C LEU A 434 5.90 16.34 12.51
N LYS A 435 5.70 17.66 12.53
CA LYS A 435 4.53 18.33 13.10
C LYS A 435 4.38 17.95 14.59
N ASP A 436 3.16 17.56 14.96
CA ASP A 436 2.84 17.22 16.35
C ASP A 436 2.89 15.70 16.61
N ILE A 437 3.57 14.92 15.77
CA ILE A 437 3.73 13.49 15.99
C ILE A 437 4.84 13.26 17.01
N PRO A 438 4.55 12.59 18.13
CA PRO A 438 5.61 12.15 19.05
C PRO A 438 6.58 11.21 18.32
N ALA A 439 7.85 11.58 18.30
CA ALA A 439 8.88 10.85 17.58
C ALA A 439 10.11 10.59 18.45
N MET A 440 10.70 9.42 18.31
CA MET A 440 11.93 9.00 19.00
C MET A 440 12.88 8.35 17.99
N VAL A 441 14.18 8.58 18.18
CA VAL A 441 15.22 7.86 17.44
C VAL A 441 16.19 7.16 18.42
N ILE A 442 16.49 5.89 18.13
CA ILE A 442 17.37 5.06 18.96
C ILE A 442 18.56 4.61 18.11
N TYR A 443 19.78 4.72 18.66
CA TYR A 443 21.03 4.30 18.02
C TYR A 443 21.90 3.43 18.94
N GLY A 444 22.70 2.56 18.31
CA GLY A 444 23.90 2.03 18.91
C GLY A 444 25.08 3.00 18.71
N GLU A 445 25.93 3.18 19.71
CA GLU A 445 27.12 4.02 19.59
C GLU A 445 28.14 3.44 18.59
N GLU A 446 28.20 2.10 18.52
CA GLU A 446 29.08 1.33 17.64
C GLU A 446 28.48 1.06 16.25
N ASP A 447 27.31 1.64 15.92
CA ASP A 447 26.64 1.44 14.64
C ASP A 447 27.56 1.84 13.47
N TYR A 448 27.90 0.83 12.66
CA TYR A 448 28.84 0.99 11.55
C TYR A 448 28.24 1.71 10.33
N LEU A 449 26.89 1.72 10.20
CA LEU A 449 26.19 2.44 9.14
C LEU A 449 25.78 3.84 9.58
N MET A 450 25.31 4.01 10.81
CA MET A 450 24.86 5.30 11.38
C MET A 450 25.92 5.86 12.32
N ASN A 451 27.08 6.21 11.76
CA ASN A 451 28.19 6.82 12.52
C ASN A 451 27.80 8.16 13.16
N GLU A 452 28.69 8.72 14.00
CA GLU A 452 28.49 9.99 14.71
C GLU A 452 28.06 11.12 13.74
N SER A 453 28.65 11.21 12.55
CA SER A 453 28.30 12.24 11.55
C SER A 453 26.89 12.07 10.98
N ALA A 454 26.44 10.82 10.77
CA ALA A 454 25.10 10.53 10.30
C ALA A 454 24.05 10.84 11.39
N ARG A 455 24.37 10.49 12.65
CA ARG A 455 23.53 10.82 13.82
C ARG A 455 23.42 12.33 14.05
N ASP A 456 24.55 13.06 13.94
CA ASP A 456 24.57 14.52 14.06
C ASP A 456 23.72 15.18 12.98
N ALA A 457 23.80 14.70 11.73
CA ALA A 457 22.97 15.19 10.63
C ALA A 457 21.47 14.93 10.85
N PHE A 458 21.10 13.80 11.47
CA PHE A 458 19.73 13.53 11.85
C PHE A 458 19.22 14.52 12.91
N VAL A 459 20.03 14.76 13.95
CA VAL A 459 19.71 15.73 15.00
C VAL A 459 19.62 17.16 14.43
N GLU A 460 20.50 17.53 13.48
CA GLU A 460 20.44 18.82 12.80
C GLU A 460 19.13 18.96 11.98
N ALA A 461 18.70 17.89 11.31
CA ALA A 461 17.51 17.89 10.47
C ALA A 461 16.19 18.03 11.28
N TYR A 462 16.09 17.35 12.42
CA TYR A 462 14.84 17.26 13.20
C TYR A 462 14.86 18.04 14.52
N GLY A 463 16.04 18.40 15.04
CA GLY A 463 16.18 19.19 16.27
C GLY A 463 15.45 18.58 17.46
N ASP A 464 14.74 19.45 18.19
CA ASP A 464 13.97 19.07 19.39
C ASP A 464 12.64 18.35 19.08
N SER A 465 12.28 18.15 17.82
CA SER A 465 11.03 17.45 17.43
C SER A 465 11.14 15.92 17.57
N VAL A 466 12.35 15.38 17.73
CA VAL A 466 12.60 13.94 17.91
C VAL A 466 13.42 13.72 19.18
N GLU A 467 12.95 12.82 20.04
CA GLU A 467 13.72 12.37 21.18
C GLU A 467 14.88 11.49 20.74
N TYR A 468 16.08 11.76 21.22
CA TYR A 468 17.31 11.09 20.83
C TYR A 468 17.84 10.18 21.94
N ILE A 469 18.06 8.90 21.65
CA ILE A 469 18.69 7.91 22.54
C ILE A 469 19.85 7.24 21.80
N CYS A 470 20.98 7.05 22.49
CA CYS A 470 22.15 6.33 21.96
C CYS A 470 22.74 5.42 23.04
N HIS A 471 22.88 4.15 22.75
CA HIS A 471 23.36 3.11 23.67
C HIS A 471 24.78 2.70 23.34
N ALA A 472 25.69 2.82 24.34
CA ALA A 472 27.07 2.39 24.18
C ALA A 472 27.20 0.85 24.17
N GLY A 473 28.05 0.35 23.28
CA GLY A 473 28.36 -1.08 23.17
C GLY A 473 27.35 -1.89 22.36
N TYR A 474 26.50 -1.20 21.57
CA TYR A 474 25.55 -1.80 20.64
C TYR A 474 25.74 -1.24 19.23
N GLY A 475 25.47 -2.06 18.24
CA GLY A 475 25.65 -1.75 16.82
C GLY A 475 24.39 -1.31 16.11
N HIS A 476 24.24 -1.75 14.84
CA HIS A 476 23.16 -1.34 13.95
C HIS A 476 21.82 -2.00 14.27
N ASN A 477 21.83 -3.25 14.73
CA ASN A 477 20.63 -4.08 14.91
C ASN A 477 20.27 -4.20 16.41
N LEU A 478 19.94 -3.08 17.06
CA LEU A 478 19.70 -3.07 18.52
C LEU A 478 18.55 -4.01 18.93
N HIS A 479 17.49 -4.12 18.11
CA HIS A 479 16.36 -5.00 18.37
C HIS A 479 16.72 -6.49 18.31
N TRP A 480 17.89 -6.85 17.74
CA TRP A 480 18.46 -8.21 17.83
C TRP A 480 19.44 -8.33 19.00
N GLU A 481 20.30 -7.32 19.17
CA GLU A 481 21.36 -7.33 20.16
C GLU A 481 20.84 -7.24 21.60
N ASN A 482 19.76 -6.48 21.82
CA ASN A 482 19.11 -6.38 23.12
C ASN A 482 17.61 -6.07 23.00
N PRO A 483 16.79 -7.07 22.59
CA PRO A 483 15.37 -6.88 22.36
C PRO A 483 14.60 -6.43 23.62
N GLU A 484 15.00 -6.88 24.83
CA GLU A 484 14.37 -6.48 26.09
C GLU A 484 14.57 -4.99 26.37
N MET A 485 15.82 -4.50 26.28
CA MET A 485 16.13 -3.07 26.54
C MET A 485 15.41 -2.15 25.53
N ILE A 486 15.47 -2.50 24.25
CA ILE A 486 14.87 -1.66 23.20
C ILE A 486 13.34 -1.64 23.30
N SER A 487 12.74 -2.78 23.63
CA SER A 487 11.30 -2.82 23.84
C SER A 487 10.87 -2.00 25.07
N GLU A 488 11.63 -2.04 26.16
CA GLU A 488 11.37 -1.21 27.33
C GLU A 488 11.44 0.30 27.02
N GLU A 489 12.41 0.74 26.23
CA GLU A 489 12.55 2.14 25.77
C GLU A 489 11.35 2.57 24.91
N ILE A 490 10.96 1.73 23.95
CA ILE A 490 9.82 1.99 23.06
C ILE A 490 8.51 2.03 23.85
N LEU A 491 8.28 1.08 24.76
CA LEU A 491 7.08 1.03 25.60
C LEU A 491 7.01 2.21 26.56
N ASP A 492 8.12 2.60 27.20
CA ASP A 492 8.20 3.80 28.03
C ASP A 492 7.88 5.07 27.23
N PHE A 493 8.38 5.16 25.99
CA PHE A 493 8.04 6.25 25.09
C PHE A 493 6.55 6.28 24.76
N PHE A 494 5.94 5.15 24.44
CA PHE A 494 4.50 5.07 24.15
C PHE A 494 3.63 5.39 25.37
N ASP A 495 4.02 4.93 26.57
CA ASP A 495 3.27 5.14 27.80
C ASP A 495 3.25 6.61 28.26
N ARG A 496 4.33 7.35 28.02
CA ARG A 496 4.48 8.75 28.49
C ARG A 496 4.11 9.81 27.46
N THR A 497 3.82 9.41 26.22
CA THR A 497 3.44 10.33 25.15
C THR A 497 1.98 10.15 24.78
N GLU A 498 1.28 11.27 24.54
CA GLU A 498 -0.08 11.22 24.01
C GLU A 498 -0.02 10.93 22.52
N ALA A 499 -0.94 10.10 22.01
CA ALA A 499 -1.04 9.83 20.57
C ALA A 499 -1.38 11.11 19.80
N ALA A 500 -0.77 11.32 18.64
CA ALA A 500 -1.10 12.44 17.79
C ALA A 500 -2.55 12.36 17.29
N GLU A 501 -3.26 13.48 17.32
CA GLU A 501 -4.62 13.64 16.78
C GLU A 501 -4.59 14.64 15.61
N ILE A 502 -3.91 14.28 14.54
CA ILE A 502 -3.82 15.13 13.35
C ILE A 502 -5.02 14.82 12.46
N ALA A 503 -5.76 15.87 12.08
CA ALA A 503 -6.86 15.73 11.15
C ALA A 503 -6.32 15.42 9.73
N PRO A 504 -7.04 14.60 8.93
CA PRO A 504 -6.72 14.47 7.53
C PRO A 504 -6.68 15.85 6.86
N PRO A 505 -5.81 16.06 5.86
CA PRO A 505 -5.81 17.30 5.10
C PRO A 505 -7.20 17.55 4.52
N ALA A 506 -7.63 18.82 4.57
CA ALA A 506 -8.89 19.20 3.96
C ALA A 506 -8.81 18.98 2.44
N ASP A 507 -9.90 18.47 1.84
CA ASP A 507 -10.01 18.44 0.38
C ASP A 507 -9.81 19.86 -0.16
N TYR A 508 -8.80 20.04 -1.01
CA TYR A 508 -8.53 21.34 -1.62
C TYR A 508 -9.64 21.65 -2.63
N PRO A 509 -10.38 22.75 -2.46
CA PRO A 509 -11.38 23.13 -3.45
C PRO A 509 -10.65 23.60 -4.73
N VAL A 510 -10.89 22.89 -5.82
CA VAL A 510 -10.50 23.34 -7.14
C VAL A 510 -11.25 24.64 -7.44
N ALA A 511 -10.55 25.67 -7.87
CA ALA A 511 -11.16 26.96 -8.13
C ALA A 511 -12.29 26.90 -9.19
N GLU A 512 -13.40 27.61 -8.96
CA GLU A 512 -14.66 27.46 -9.73
C GLU A 512 -14.66 28.14 -11.12
N LYS A 513 -13.54 28.55 -11.69
CA LYS A 513 -13.55 29.26 -12.96
C LYS A 513 -13.44 28.26 -14.13
N ASN A 514 -14.56 27.85 -14.68
CA ASN A 514 -14.57 26.99 -15.87
C ASN A 514 -14.34 27.82 -17.14
N PRO A 515 -13.47 27.37 -18.07
CA PRO A 515 -13.44 27.92 -19.40
C PRO A 515 -14.78 27.75 -20.10
N ALA A 516 -15.06 28.57 -21.08
CA ALA A 516 -16.25 28.40 -21.90
C ALA A 516 -16.20 27.02 -22.59
N PRO A 517 -17.23 26.19 -22.43
CA PRO A 517 -17.20 24.83 -22.95
C PRO A 517 -17.06 24.85 -24.48
N VAL A 518 -16.06 24.13 -25.00
CA VAL A 518 -15.93 23.85 -26.42
C VAL A 518 -17.01 22.83 -26.78
N GLN A 519 -17.82 23.16 -27.77
CA GLN A 519 -18.88 22.24 -28.19
C GLN A 519 -18.28 21.09 -29.00
N PRO A 520 -18.63 19.83 -28.71
CA PRO A 520 -18.29 18.68 -29.51
C PRO A 520 -18.75 18.86 -30.95
N THR A 521 -18.02 18.33 -31.92
CA THR A 521 -18.43 18.32 -33.33
C THR A 521 -19.59 17.39 -33.60
N GLY A 522 -19.90 16.49 -32.64
CA GLY A 522 -20.90 15.44 -32.76
C GLY A 522 -20.39 14.22 -33.55
N MET A 523 -19.09 14.06 -33.67
CA MET A 523 -18.49 12.86 -34.25
C MET A 523 -18.90 11.64 -33.41
N ASP A 524 -19.49 10.64 -34.06
CA ASP A 524 -19.80 9.36 -33.43
C ASP A 524 -18.54 8.50 -33.38
N PRO A 525 -17.94 8.23 -32.19
CA PRO A 525 -16.72 7.43 -32.06
C PRO A 525 -16.97 5.93 -32.29
N ALA A 526 -18.19 5.44 -32.10
CA ALA A 526 -18.50 4.01 -32.10
C ALA A 526 -18.03 3.23 -33.37
N PRO A 527 -18.09 3.79 -34.60
CA PRO A 527 -17.57 3.11 -35.79
C PRO A 527 -16.06 2.87 -35.78
N TYR A 528 -15.33 3.63 -34.99
CA TYR A 528 -13.87 3.60 -34.95
C TYR A 528 -13.33 2.60 -33.92
N PHE A 529 -14.18 2.02 -33.06
CA PHE A 529 -13.78 1.03 -32.07
C PHE A 529 -14.12 -0.40 -32.51
N ASP A 530 -13.27 -1.36 -32.13
CA ASP A 530 -13.52 -2.78 -32.33
C ASP A 530 -14.41 -3.37 -31.23
N LYS A 531 -14.63 -4.70 -31.27
CA LYS A 531 -15.43 -5.40 -30.26
C LYS A 531 -14.85 -5.40 -28.85
N ASP A 532 -13.54 -5.15 -28.76
CA ASP A 532 -12.78 -5.11 -27.50
C ASP A 532 -12.57 -3.66 -27.02
N GLY A 533 -13.18 -2.67 -27.71
CA GLY A 533 -13.11 -1.26 -27.37
C GLY A 533 -11.84 -0.54 -27.82
N ARG A 534 -10.97 -1.19 -28.62
CA ARG A 534 -9.75 -0.58 -29.15
C ARG A 534 -10.03 0.19 -30.45
N LEU A 535 -9.31 1.30 -30.65
CA LEU A 535 -9.42 2.10 -31.88
C LEU A 535 -8.94 1.28 -33.08
N LYS A 536 -9.84 1.03 -34.04
CA LYS A 536 -9.55 0.26 -35.28
C LYS A 536 -9.36 1.13 -36.53
N ALA A 537 -9.77 2.40 -36.42
CA ALA A 537 -9.63 3.33 -37.53
C ALA A 537 -8.37 4.16 -37.37
N GLN A 538 -7.69 4.42 -38.49
CA GLN A 538 -6.56 5.34 -38.53
C GLN A 538 -7.11 6.77 -38.56
N LEU A 539 -7.01 7.45 -37.41
CA LEU A 539 -7.32 8.87 -37.30
C LEU A 539 -5.99 9.63 -37.34
N SER A 540 -5.89 10.66 -38.17
CA SER A 540 -4.78 11.61 -38.15
C SER A 540 -5.08 12.78 -37.23
N GLU A 541 -6.34 13.04 -36.93
CA GLU A 541 -6.79 14.16 -36.11
C GLU A 541 -8.07 13.78 -35.35
N ILE A 542 -8.14 14.13 -34.07
CA ILE A 542 -9.36 14.08 -33.23
C ILE A 542 -9.70 15.53 -32.90
N PRO A 543 -10.93 16.01 -33.23
CA PRO A 543 -11.34 17.35 -32.84
C PRO A 543 -11.29 17.54 -31.33
N GLN A 544 -10.86 18.72 -30.86
CA GLN A 544 -10.62 18.99 -29.45
C GLN A 544 -11.84 18.69 -28.55
N GLY A 545 -13.04 19.02 -29.01
CA GLY A 545 -14.27 18.73 -28.26
C GLY A 545 -14.63 17.24 -28.18
N ASP A 546 -14.10 16.43 -29.08
CA ASP A 546 -14.39 14.99 -29.15
C ASP A 546 -13.26 14.12 -28.57
N TRP A 547 -12.10 14.70 -28.19
CA TRP A 547 -10.91 13.99 -27.72
C TRP A 547 -11.20 12.96 -26.65
N VAL A 548 -11.97 13.33 -25.62
CA VAL A 548 -12.35 12.44 -24.52
C VAL A 548 -13.17 11.23 -24.98
N ASN A 549 -13.95 11.36 -26.04
CA ASN A 549 -14.79 10.29 -26.58
C ASN A 549 -13.97 9.17 -27.27
N PHE A 550 -12.69 9.43 -27.57
CA PHE A 550 -11.78 8.48 -28.21
C PHE A 550 -10.78 7.87 -27.24
N LYS A 551 -10.86 8.19 -25.96
CA LYS A 551 -10.04 7.55 -24.93
C LYS A 551 -10.47 6.10 -24.68
N HIS A 552 -9.48 5.25 -24.53
CA HIS A 552 -9.57 3.89 -24.03
C HIS A 552 -9.17 3.87 -22.57
N TYR A 553 -9.55 2.78 -21.89
CA TYR A 553 -9.19 2.55 -20.51
C TYR A 553 -8.68 1.12 -20.38
N VAL A 554 -7.57 0.95 -19.68
CA VAL A 554 -6.95 -0.36 -19.41
C VAL A 554 -6.54 -0.45 -17.96
N GLU A 555 -6.88 -1.55 -17.32
CA GLU A 555 -6.40 -1.87 -15.97
C GLU A 555 -4.97 -2.36 -16.07
N LEU A 556 -4.05 -1.74 -15.33
CA LEU A 556 -2.64 -2.10 -15.32
C LEU A 556 -2.30 -2.94 -14.09
N GLU A 557 -1.32 -3.81 -14.20
CA GLU A 557 -0.76 -4.57 -13.08
C GLU A 557 -0.24 -3.65 -11.95
N SER A 558 0.12 -2.40 -12.30
CA SER A 558 0.49 -1.36 -11.34
C SER A 558 -0.67 -0.82 -10.48
N GLY A 559 -1.85 -1.42 -10.58
CA GLY A 559 -3.01 -1.12 -9.73
C GLY A 559 -3.81 0.12 -10.11
N ILE A 560 -3.65 0.66 -11.33
CA ILE A 560 -4.43 1.80 -11.84
C ILE A 560 -5.16 1.46 -13.12
N THR A 561 -6.27 2.16 -13.36
CA THR A 561 -6.90 2.23 -14.68
C THR A 561 -6.30 3.39 -15.46
N MET A 562 -5.58 3.10 -16.53
CA MET A 562 -4.94 4.12 -17.39
C MET A 562 -5.85 4.47 -18.57
N ALA A 563 -6.10 5.77 -18.75
CA ALA A 563 -6.74 6.30 -19.93
C ALA A 563 -5.70 6.58 -21.01
N TYR A 564 -5.99 6.28 -22.26
CA TYR A 564 -5.06 6.52 -23.37
C TYR A 564 -5.78 6.74 -24.70
N ILE A 565 -5.10 7.36 -25.65
CA ILE A 565 -5.48 7.41 -27.06
C ILE A 565 -4.55 6.48 -27.84
N GLU A 566 -5.13 5.65 -28.70
CA GLU A 566 -4.41 4.86 -29.69
C GLU A 566 -4.82 5.33 -31.10
N MET A 567 -3.85 5.72 -31.95
CA MET A 567 -4.16 6.21 -33.27
C MET A 567 -2.99 6.01 -34.24
N GLY A 568 -3.20 6.38 -35.47
CA GLY A 568 -2.18 6.31 -36.53
C GLY A 568 -2.18 4.95 -37.26
N ASN A 569 -1.04 4.60 -37.86
CA ASN A 569 -0.87 3.38 -38.65
C ASN A 569 -0.62 2.16 -37.78
N PRO A 570 -1.57 1.21 -37.66
CA PRO A 570 -1.39 0.05 -36.76
C PRO A 570 -0.28 -0.92 -37.26
N GLU A 571 0.22 -0.79 -38.46
CA GLU A 571 1.36 -1.54 -39.01
C GLU A 571 2.65 -0.71 -38.97
N GLY A 572 2.61 0.52 -38.44
CA GLY A 572 3.74 1.42 -38.30
C GLY A 572 4.60 1.06 -37.09
N GLU A 573 5.79 1.63 -37.01
CA GLU A 573 6.63 1.49 -35.82
C GLU A 573 5.94 2.13 -34.60
N PRO A 574 5.95 1.49 -33.43
CA PRO A 574 5.28 2.01 -32.26
C PRO A 574 6.02 3.24 -31.69
N LEU A 575 5.26 4.28 -31.38
CA LEU A 575 5.75 5.52 -30.78
C LEU A 575 4.87 5.91 -29.56
N LEU A 576 5.50 6.03 -28.41
CA LEU A 576 4.87 6.47 -27.15
C LEU A 576 5.07 7.98 -26.96
N LEU A 577 3.99 8.70 -26.66
CA LEU A 577 4.01 10.13 -26.41
C LEU A 577 3.61 10.42 -24.95
N LEU A 578 4.54 10.92 -24.12
CA LEU A 578 4.36 11.20 -22.70
C LEU A 578 4.27 12.71 -22.46
N HIS A 579 3.14 13.18 -22.00
CA HIS A 579 2.82 14.59 -21.76
C HIS A 579 3.54 15.19 -20.53
N GLY A 580 3.55 16.51 -20.41
CA GLY A 580 4.13 17.26 -19.31
C GLY A 580 3.30 17.19 -18.02
N MET A 581 3.83 17.79 -16.95
CA MET A 581 3.09 17.94 -15.69
C MET A 581 1.84 18.79 -15.93
N THR A 582 0.72 18.40 -15.32
CA THR A 582 -0.58 19.06 -15.47
C THR A 582 -1.29 18.86 -16.80
N ASP A 583 -0.63 18.28 -17.78
CA ASP A 583 -1.18 17.96 -19.09
C ASP A 583 -2.02 16.66 -19.07
N SER A 584 -2.49 16.31 -20.24
CA SER A 584 -3.11 15.03 -20.58
C SER A 584 -2.62 14.58 -21.97
N SER A 585 -3.08 13.44 -22.43
CA SER A 585 -2.87 12.97 -23.81
C SER A 585 -3.21 14.02 -24.87
N ARG A 586 -4.14 14.95 -24.56
CA ARG A 586 -4.53 16.07 -25.43
C ARG A 586 -3.36 16.98 -25.82
N SER A 587 -2.36 17.14 -24.97
CA SER A 587 -1.16 17.95 -25.24
C SER A 587 -0.52 17.61 -26.58
N TRP A 588 -0.59 16.34 -26.98
CA TRP A 588 -0.03 15.84 -28.22
C TRP A 588 -0.93 16.01 -29.45
N SER A 589 -2.17 16.48 -29.28
CA SER A 589 -3.12 16.61 -30.41
C SER A 589 -2.65 17.52 -31.53
N THR A 590 -1.71 18.45 -31.26
CA THR A 590 -1.14 19.37 -32.26
C THR A 590 -0.10 18.73 -33.16
N ILE A 591 0.42 17.55 -32.78
CA ILE A 591 1.57 16.93 -33.48
C ILE A 591 1.19 15.59 -34.12
N VAL A 592 0.12 14.91 -33.62
CA VAL A 592 -0.23 13.56 -34.05
C VAL A 592 -0.46 13.41 -35.56
N GLU A 593 -1.01 14.42 -36.23
CA GLU A 593 -1.25 14.39 -37.68
C GLU A 593 0.03 14.17 -38.50
N TYR A 594 1.16 14.61 -37.97
CA TYR A 594 2.46 14.49 -38.66
C TYR A 594 3.06 13.08 -38.56
N PHE A 595 2.64 12.29 -37.55
CA PHE A 595 3.16 10.95 -37.31
C PHE A 595 2.20 9.83 -37.73
N ALA A 596 0.91 10.10 -37.78
CA ALA A 596 -0.14 9.07 -37.90
C ALA A 596 -0.04 8.22 -39.18
N ASP A 597 0.52 8.73 -40.29
CA ASP A 597 0.68 7.96 -41.53
C ASP A 597 1.78 6.87 -41.41
N ASP A 598 2.80 7.13 -40.56
CA ASP A 598 4.03 6.32 -40.52
C ASP A 598 4.13 5.49 -39.22
N TYR A 599 3.54 5.97 -38.13
CA TYR A 599 3.71 5.40 -36.77
C TYR A 599 2.40 4.92 -36.15
N HIS A 600 2.51 3.88 -35.34
CA HIS A 600 1.45 3.48 -34.43
C HIS A 600 1.62 4.24 -33.10
N LEU A 601 0.71 5.14 -32.80
CA LEU A 601 0.82 6.10 -31.70
C LEU A 601 0.08 5.60 -30.46
N TYR A 602 0.78 5.61 -29.33
CA TYR A 602 0.25 5.39 -27.98
C TYR A 602 0.41 6.65 -27.15
N ILE A 603 -0.70 7.21 -26.65
CA ILE A 603 -0.72 8.50 -25.98
C ILE A 603 -1.49 8.36 -24.65
N PRO A 604 -0.85 7.88 -23.60
CA PRO A 604 -1.51 7.73 -22.30
C PRO A 604 -1.67 9.08 -21.59
N ASP A 605 -2.73 9.18 -20.80
CA ASP A 605 -2.75 10.08 -19.65
C ASP A 605 -1.95 9.41 -18.54
N GLN A 606 -0.85 10.00 -18.11
CA GLN A 606 0.00 9.40 -17.09
C GLN A 606 -0.71 9.35 -15.72
N ARG A 607 -0.28 8.49 -14.80
CA ARG A 607 -0.81 8.38 -13.43
C ARG A 607 -1.06 9.76 -12.82
N GLY A 608 -2.22 9.99 -12.24
CA GLY A 608 -2.60 11.24 -11.61
C GLY A 608 -3.05 12.34 -12.57
N HIS A 609 -3.03 12.10 -13.90
CA HIS A 609 -3.35 13.09 -14.92
C HIS A 609 -4.57 12.69 -15.76
N GLY A 610 -5.16 13.68 -16.41
CA GLY A 610 -6.27 13.48 -17.35
C GLY A 610 -7.39 12.62 -16.77
N ASP A 611 -7.74 11.54 -17.48
CA ASP A 611 -8.77 10.59 -17.06
C ASP A 611 -8.20 9.29 -16.46
N THR A 612 -6.87 9.19 -16.28
CA THR A 612 -6.23 8.10 -15.55
C THR A 612 -6.49 8.23 -14.05
N ASP A 613 -6.54 7.11 -13.36
CA ASP A 613 -6.74 7.06 -11.92
C ASP A 613 -5.78 8.00 -11.20
N LYS A 614 -6.32 8.67 -10.16
CA LYS A 614 -5.64 9.62 -9.30
C LYS A 614 -5.60 9.06 -7.87
N PRO A 615 -4.81 7.98 -7.65
CA PRO A 615 -4.62 7.51 -6.28
C PRO A 615 -3.97 8.61 -5.45
N ASP A 616 -4.01 8.52 -4.12
CA ASP A 616 -3.40 9.53 -3.26
C ASP A 616 -1.91 9.70 -3.60
N MET A 617 -1.63 10.74 -4.39
CA MET A 617 -0.34 10.96 -5.05
C MET A 617 0.67 11.69 -4.16
N LYS A 618 0.53 11.60 -2.83
CA LYS A 618 1.49 12.26 -1.94
C LYS A 618 2.91 11.72 -2.18
N LYS A 619 3.60 12.32 -3.15
CA LYS A 619 5.03 12.13 -3.44
C LYS A 619 5.40 10.76 -4.03
N TYR A 620 4.77 10.39 -5.14
CA TYR A 620 5.29 9.30 -5.98
C TYR A 620 6.67 9.67 -6.53
N ASP A 621 7.54 8.70 -6.55
CA ASP A 621 8.79 8.79 -7.29
C ASP A 621 8.63 8.33 -8.76
N ARG A 622 9.70 8.42 -9.53
CA ARG A 622 9.64 8.16 -10.97
C ARG A 622 9.59 6.70 -11.35
N SER A 623 10.02 5.82 -10.48
CA SER A 623 10.01 4.40 -10.74
C SER A 623 8.59 3.88 -10.99
N VAL A 624 7.61 4.47 -10.29
CA VAL A 624 6.20 4.14 -10.49
C VAL A 624 5.70 4.54 -11.90
N PHE A 625 6.10 5.72 -12.40
CA PHE A 625 5.73 6.12 -13.76
C PHE A 625 6.39 5.23 -14.81
N ALA A 626 7.66 4.85 -14.61
CA ALA A 626 8.35 3.91 -15.49
C ALA A 626 7.69 2.52 -15.47
N TRP A 627 7.27 2.08 -14.31
CA TRP A 627 6.54 0.83 -14.15
C TRP A 627 5.15 0.87 -14.81
N ASP A 628 4.39 1.95 -14.64
CA ASP A 628 3.12 2.13 -15.35
C ASP A 628 3.29 2.03 -16.86
N ILE A 629 4.37 2.63 -17.41
CA ILE A 629 4.68 2.54 -18.84
C ILE A 629 4.96 1.09 -19.23
N ALA A 630 5.75 0.35 -18.43
CA ALA A 630 6.04 -1.05 -18.71
C ALA A 630 4.76 -1.91 -18.72
N CYS A 631 3.93 -1.80 -17.67
CA CYS A 631 2.64 -2.49 -17.59
C CYS A 631 1.71 -2.10 -18.75
N PHE A 632 1.67 -0.81 -19.12
CA PHE A 632 0.88 -0.35 -20.25
C PHE A 632 1.32 -1.00 -21.56
N LEU A 633 2.62 -1.09 -21.83
CA LEU A 633 3.14 -1.76 -23.03
C LEU A 633 2.85 -3.26 -23.03
N ASP A 634 2.84 -3.92 -21.87
CA ASP A 634 2.49 -5.34 -21.75
C ASP A 634 1.02 -5.55 -22.12
N GLU A 635 0.12 -4.73 -21.63
CA GLU A 635 -1.31 -4.76 -21.99
C GLU A 635 -1.54 -4.44 -23.48
N MET A 636 -0.72 -3.57 -24.09
CA MET A 636 -0.79 -3.27 -25.51
C MET A 636 -0.11 -4.35 -26.38
N GLY A 637 0.62 -5.28 -25.78
CA GLY A 637 1.38 -6.31 -26.51
C GLY A 637 2.57 -5.75 -27.26
N VAL A 638 3.15 -4.64 -26.79
CA VAL A 638 4.28 -3.95 -27.42
C VAL A 638 5.56 -4.34 -26.72
N GLU A 639 6.43 -5.09 -27.41
CA GLU A 639 7.70 -5.58 -26.85
C GLU A 639 8.74 -4.45 -26.70
N LYS A 640 8.83 -3.56 -27.70
CA LYS A 640 9.82 -2.48 -27.75
C LYS A 640 9.26 -1.25 -28.45
N ILE A 641 9.60 -0.04 -27.95
CA ILE A 641 9.00 1.22 -28.42
C ILE A 641 10.01 2.37 -28.43
N SER A 642 9.84 3.33 -29.34
CA SER A 642 10.46 4.65 -29.25
C SER A 642 9.60 5.56 -28.40
N VAL A 643 10.22 6.39 -27.54
CA VAL A 643 9.50 7.23 -26.57
C VAL A 643 9.85 8.69 -26.79
N MET A 644 8.82 9.54 -26.92
CA MET A 644 8.93 10.99 -26.91
C MET A 644 8.24 11.54 -25.67
N GLY A 645 8.94 12.30 -24.86
CA GLY A 645 8.40 12.91 -23.65
C GLY A 645 8.65 14.41 -23.62
N HIS A 646 7.65 15.17 -23.13
CA HIS A 646 7.73 16.60 -22.90
C HIS A 646 7.80 16.89 -21.40
N SER A 647 8.71 17.78 -20.95
CA SER A 647 8.81 18.24 -19.55
C SER A 647 8.82 17.05 -18.56
N LEU A 648 7.83 16.90 -17.65
CA LEU A 648 7.69 15.72 -16.79
C LEU A 648 7.75 14.41 -17.60
N GLY A 649 7.03 14.32 -18.71
CA GLY A 649 7.05 13.13 -19.57
C GLY A 649 8.43 12.83 -20.14
N SER A 650 9.28 13.84 -20.36
CA SER A 650 10.67 13.63 -20.78
C SER A 650 11.52 12.99 -19.67
N MET A 651 11.23 13.35 -18.44
CA MET A 651 11.88 12.75 -17.28
C MET A 651 11.37 11.31 -17.04
N ASN A 652 10.09 11.05 -17.25
CA ASN A 652 9.53 9.69 -17.17
C ASN A 652 10.06 8.80 -18.32
N ALA A 653 10.28 9.37 -19.52
CA ALA A 653 10.96 8.69 -20.63
C ALA A 653 12.41 8.31 -20.27
N GLN A 654 13.14 9.19 -19.59
CA GLN A 654 14.48 8.86 -19.05
C GLN A 654 14.40 7.72 -18.03
N GLY A 655 13.49 7.81 -17.05
CA GLY A 655 13.26 6.77 -16.05
C GLY A 655 12.94 5.42 -16.69
N PHE A 656 12.03 5.42 -17.64
CA PHE A 656 11.67 4.21 -18.37
C PHE A 656 12.85 3.62 -19.17
N ALA A 657 13.63 4.46 -19.86
CA ALA A 657 14.80 3.99 -20.59
C ALA A 657 15.94 3.48 -19.67
N MET A 658 15.99 3.94 -18.41
CA MET A 658 16.95 3.47 -17.43
C MET A 658 16.51 2.17 -16.77
N ASP A 659 15.24 2.04 -16.43
CA ASP A 659 14.71 0.91 -15.69
C ASP A 659 14.35 -0.27 -16.59
N TYR A 660 13.95 0.00 -17.84
CA TYR A 660 13.54 -1.01 -18.85
C TYR A 660 14.26 -0.78 -20.20
N PRO A 661 15.60 -0.76 -20.25
CA PRO A 661 16.36 -0.40 -21.45
C PRO A 661 16.10 -1.34 -22.64
N GLU A 662 15.78 -2.61 -22.38
CA GLU A 662 15.43 -3.59 -23.41
C GLU A 662 14.10 -3.28 -24.11
N ARG A 663 13.21 -2.49 -23.46
CA ARG A 663 11.90 -2.07 -23.96
C ARG A 663 11.96 -0.79 -24.80
N VAL A 664 13.12 -0.11 -24.84
CA VAL A 664 13.26 1.21 -25.47
C VAL A 664 14.15 1.13 -26.71
N ASP A 665 13.63 1.62 -27.86
CA ASP A 665 14.39 1.73 -29.09
C ASP A 665 15.17 3.06 -29.15
N LYS A 666 14.46 4.19 -29.08
CA LYS A 666 15.02 5.55 -29.09
C LYS A 666 14.28 6.45 -28.13
N VAL A 667 14.95 7.49 -27.63
CA VAL A 667 14.38 8.47 -26.71
C VAL A 667 14.43 9.89 -27.29
N ILE A 668 13.30 10.57 -27.23
CA ILE A 668 13.20 11.99 -27.61
C ILE A 668 12.77 12.77 -26.37
N LEU A 669 13.54 13.74 -25.96
CA LEU A 669 13.38 14.55 -24.75
C LEU A 669 13.14 16.01 -25.15
N GLU A 670 11.91 16.46 -24.98
CA GLU A 670 11.53 17.85 -25.21
C GLU A 670 11.48 18.61 -23.87
N SER A 671 12.20 19.73 -23.81
CA SER A 671 12.25 20.63 -22.67
C SER A 671 12.55 19.88 -21.34
N THR A 672 13.68 19.17 -21.34
CA THR A 672 14.05 18.22 -20.28
C THR A 672 15.10 18.77 -19.32
N VAL A 673 15.11 18.24 -18.09
CA VAL A 673 16.26 18.23 -17.17
C VAL A 673 16.76 16.80 -17.00
N MET A 674 18.02 16.62 -16.61
CA MET A 674 18.53 15.29 -16.27
C MET A 674 17.99 14.85 -14.92
N ILE A 675 17.52 13.62 -14.86
CA ILE A 675 17.17 12.97 -13.59
C ILE A 675 18.45 12.84 -12.74
N GLY A 676 18.37 13.21 -11.48
CA GLY A 676 19.50 13.06 -10.54
C GLY A 676 20.44 14.24 -10.45
N THR A 677 20.13 15.33 -11.10
CA THR A 677 20.84 16.58 -10.86
C THR A 677 20.06 17.42 -9.89
N ASN A 678 20.71 17.83 -8.79
CA ASN A 678 20.28 19.01 -8.07
C ASN A 678 20.43 20.15 -9.07
N SER A 679 19.41 20.42 -9.86
CA SER A 679 19.26 21.73 -10.47
C SER A 679 18.96 22.68 -9.31
N GLU A 680 19.97 23.07 -8.57
CA GLU A 680 19.90 24.35 -7.88
C GLU A 680 19.63 25.34 -9.02
N ASP A 681 18.36 25.67 -9.20
CA ASP A 681 18.02 26.77 -10.08
C ASP A 681 18.65 28.03 -9.49
N PRO A 682 19.71 28.57 -10.08
CA PRO A 682 20.32 29.76 -9.56
C PRO A 682 19.41 30.99 -9.69
N ASN A 683 18.21 30.87 -10.31
CA ASN A 683 17.24 31.93 -10.53
C ASN A 683 15.85 31.65 -9.91
N GLY A 684 15.64 30.52 -9.23
CA GLY A 684 14.43 30.28 -8.43
C GLY A 684 13.15 30.08 -9.24
N ALA A 685 13.20 29.59 -10.48
CA ALA A 685 11.98 29.35 -11.27
C ALA A 685 11.10 28.23 -10.69
N TYR A 686 11.69 27.23 -10.03
CA TYR A 686 10.93 26.24 -9.25
C TYR A 686 10.42 26.77 -7.90
N SER A 687 11.00 27.90 -7.40
CA SER A 687 10.55 28.54 -6.16
C SER A 687 9.21 29.27 -6.32
N GLU A 688 8.65 29.34 -7.50
CA GLU A 688 7.37 30.00 -7.75
C GLU A 688 6.17 29.17 -7.31
N TYR A 689 6.36 27.88 -7.06
CA TYR A 689 5.40 27.03 -6.35
C TYR A 689 5.53 27.14 -4.79
N ASP A 690 6.54 27.87 -4.32
CA ASP A 690 6.69 28.18 -2.90
C ASP A 690 5.48 29.03 -2.45
N PRO A 691 4.72 28.59 -1.41
CA PRO A 691 3.69 29.44 -0.80
C PRO A 691 4.24 30.79 -0.35
N ASP A 692 5.53 30.89 -0.09
CA ASP A 692 6.27 32.11 0.26
C ASP A 692 6.76 32.92 -0.96
N SER A 693 6.55 32.43 -2.18
CA SER A 693 6.88 33.15 -3.41
C SER A 693 6.20 34.52 -3.45
N PRO A 694 6.89 35.58 -3.88
CA PRO A 694 6.26 36.89 -4.10
C PRO A 694 5.00 36.87 -4.98
N LEU A 695 4.89 35.88 -5.89
CA LEU A 695 3.70 35.66 -6.74
C LEU A 695 2.53 35.09 -5.96
N ASN A 696 2.81 34.37 -4.88
CA ASN A 696 1.82 33.76 -4.00
C ASN A 696 1.61 34.58 -2.72
N ALA A 697 2.31 35.69 -2.53
CA ALA A 697 2.23 36.50 -1.33
C ALA A 697 0.80 36.96 -1.04
N GLY A 698 0.25 36.49 0.07
CA GLY A 698 -1.08 36.83 0.55
C GLY A 698 -2.21 35.96 -0.05
N LYS A 699 -1.88 34.92 -0.82
CA LYS A 699 -2.84 33.91 -1.31
C LYS A 699 -2.88 32.72 -0.35
N SER A 700 -4.07 32.16 -0.14
CA SER A 700 -4.21 30.86 0.50
C SER A 700 -3.78 29.75 -0.48
N GLU A 701 -3.46 28.56 0.03
CA GLU A 701 -3.13 27.41 -0.83
C GLU A 701 -4.23 27.12 -1.87
N SER A 702 -5.49 27.31 -1.51
CA SER A 702 -6.64 27.17 -2.42
C SER A 702 -6.72 28.26 -3.52
N GLU A 703 -6.01 29.37 -3.36
CA GLU A 703 -5.94 30.47 -4.35
C GLU A 703 -4.73 30.35 -5.27
N ILE A 704 -3.77 29.46 -4.95
CA ILE A 704 -2.55 29.25 -5.76
C ILE A 704 -2.92 28.53 -7.07
N VAL A 705 -3.85 27.58 -7.03
CA VAL A 705 -4.37 26.88 -8.23
C VAL A 705 -5.57 27.66 -8.78
N THR A 706 -5.37 28.90 -9.14
CA THR A 706 -6.37 29.72 -9.83
C THR A 706 -6.22 29.62 -11.34
N TRP A 707 -7.29 29.99 -12.07
CA TRP A 707 -7.23 30.10 -13.52
C TRP A 707 -6.09 30.99 -14.02
N ASP A 708 -5.82 32.09 -13.32
CA ASP A 708 -4.75 33.02 -13.65
C ASP A 708 -3.35 32.38 -13.51
N PHE A 709 -3.18 31.46 -12.53
CA PHE A 709 -1.97 30.67 -12.37
C PHE A 709 -1.82 29.63 -13.49
N ILE A 710 -2.88 28.92 -13.85
CA ILE A 710 -2.89 27.97 -14.95
C ILE A 710 -2.58 28.68 -16.28
N GLU A 711 -3.17 29.85 -16.50
CA GLU A 711 -2.88 30.68 -17.66
C GLU A 711 -1.40 31.06 -17.75
N TRP A 712 -0.79 31.40 -16.64
CA TRP A 712 0.65 31.70 -16.58
C TRP A 712 1.49 30.43 -16.83
N TRP A 713 1.14 29.30 -16.27
CA TRP A 713 1.83 28.04 -16.44
C TRP A 713 1.87 27.57 -17.90
N TYR A 714 0.79 27.78 -18.65
CA TYR A 714 0.70 27.45 -20.07
C TYR A 714 1.08 28.60 -21.01
N TYR A 715 1.87 29.55 -20.53
CA TYR A 715 2.38 30.63 -21.38
C TYR A 715 3.23 30.10 -22.54
N ASN A 716 2.95 30.58 -23.74
CA ASN A 716 3.68 30.24 -24.95
C ASN A 716 4.30 31.51 -25.57
N THR A 717 5.48 31.36 -26.21
CA THR A 717 6.14 32.50 -26.85
C THR A 717 5.46 32.94 -28.12
N ILE A 718 4.64 32.04 -28.72
CA ILE A 718 3.78 32.37 -29.86
C ILE A 718 2.35 31.87 -29.58
N PRO A 719 1.32 32.51 -30.18
CA PRO A 719 -0.05 32.07 -30.03
C PRO A 719 -0.27 30.64 -30.54
N VAL A 720 -0.94 29.83 -29.75
CA VAL A 720 -1.46 28.51 -30.15
C VAL A 720 -2.97 28.62 -30.42
N PRO A 721 -3.62 27.63 -31.10
CA PRO A 721 -5.05 27.69 -31.34
C PRO A 721 -5.85 27.85 -30.03
N GLU A 722 -6.69 28.87 -29.94
CA GLU A 722 -7.45 29.22 -28.71
C GLU A 722 -8.27 28.06 -28.18
N VAL A 723 -8.94 27.31 -29.07
CA VAL A 723 -9.77 26.14 -28.67
C VAL A 723 -8.91 25.08 -28.03
N PHE A 724 -7.73 24.78 -28.57
CA PHE A 724 -6.77 23.84 -28.00
C PHE A 724 -6.29 24.32 -26.63
N HIS A 725 -5.84 25.57 -26.54
CA HIS A 725 -5.33 26.16 -25.30
C HIS A 725 -6.37 26.10 -24.17
N GLN A 726 -7.62 26.47 -24.42
CA GLN A 726 -8.69 26.41 -23.44
C GLN A 726 -8.98 24.97 -22.97
N MET A 727 -8.91 23.98 -23.87
CA MET A 727 -9.17 22.58 -23.49
C MET A 727 -8.02 21.97 -22.68
N VAL A 728 -6.76 22.30 -22.99
CA VAL A 728 -5.60 21.89 -22.19
C VAL A 728 -5.67 22.49 -20.80
N MET A 729 -6.00 23.78 -20.71
CA MET A 729 -6.18 24.45 -19.42
C MET A 729 -7.32 23.82 -18.59
N ALA A 730 -8.40 23.39 -19.25
CA ALA A 730 -9.49 22.69 -18.58
C ALA A 730 -9.03 21.32 -18.05
N ASP A 731 -8.23 20.58 -18.80
CA ASP A 731 -7.67 19.31 -18.35
C ASP A 731 -6.74 19.53 -17.12
N CYS A 732 -5.90 20.57 -17.14
CA CYS A 732 -5.05 20.98 -16.02
C CYS A 732 -5.87 21.34 -14.77
N TYR A 733 -7.00 22.00 -14.95
CA TYR A 733 -7.86 22.43 -13.84
C TYR A 733 -8.40 21.26 -13.00
N HIS A 734 -8.48 20.08 -13.58
CA HIS A 734 -8.89 18.85 -12.88
C HIS A 734 -7.72 18.07 -12.28
N TYR A 735 -6.54 18.63 -12.30
CA TYR A 735 -5.34 18.02 -11.74
C TYR A 735 -5.31 18.19 -10.22
N PRO A 736 -5.14 17.11 -9.44
CA PRO A 736 -5.10 17.21 -7.99
C PRO A 736 -3.91 18.03 -7.50
N LEU A 737 -4.13 18.87 -6.49
CA LEU A 737 -3.07 19.70 -5.92
C LEU A 737 -1.90 18.86 -5.38
N GLU A 738 -2.19 17.70 -4.81
CA GLU A 738 -1.21 16.76 -4.27
C GLU A 738 -0.21 16.32 -5.36
N THR A 739 -0.63 16.21 -6.59
CA THR A 739 0.23 15.84 -7.71
C THR A 739 1.25 16.94 -8.06
N TRP A 740 0.95 18.19 -7.75
CA TRP A 740 1.91 19.30 -7.86
C TRP A 740 3.08 19.16 -6.88
N GLN A 741 2.90 18.41 -5.79
CA GLN A 741 3.89 18.18 -4.76
C GLN A 741 4.82 17.01 -5.03
N VAL A 742 4.69 16.34 -6.19
CA VAL A 742 5.59 15.24 -6.58
C VAL A 742 7.02 15.76 -6.67
N GLN A 743 7.78 15.51 -5.61
CA GLN A 743 9.20 15.85 -5.59
C GLN A 743 10.00 14.80 -6.36
N PHE A 744 11.00 15.26 -7.07
CA PHE A 744 11.86 14.42 -7.89
C PHE A 744 13.12 14.07 -7.08
N PRO A 745 13.29 12.80 -6.64
CA PRO A 745 14.51 12.43 -5.91
C PRO A 745 15.76 12.63 -6.76
N ALA A 746 16.82 13.14 -6.12
CA ALA A 746 18.09 13.50 -6.73
C ALA A 746 18.96 12.28 -7.16
N SER A 747 18.44 11.05 -7.12
CA SER A 747 19.27 9.83 -7.08
C SER A 747 19.54 9.15 -8.43
N TYR A 748 18.94 9.57 -9.53
CA TYR A 748 19.25 8.98 -10.84
C TYR A 748 20.52 9.61 -11.44
N GLN A 749 21.54 8.80 -11.65
CA GLN A 749 22.77 9.27 -12.26
C GLN A 749 22.72 9.16 -13.80
N ALA A 750 23.16 10.20 -14.52
CA ALA A 750 23.30 10.22 -15.96
C ALA A 750 24.09 9.03 -16.56
N ARG A 751 24.86 8.35 -15.75
CA ARG A 751 25.65 7.15 -16.12
C ARG A 751 24.82 6.01 -16.68
N ILE A 752 23.54 5.88 -16.31
CA ILE A 752 22.72 4.72 -16.70
C ILE A 752 22.26 4.85 -18.16
N LEU A 753 21.90 6.04 -18.64
CA LEU A 753 21.58 6.24 -20.06
C LEU A 753 22.75 5.91 -20.99
N ALA A 754 23.99 6.18 -20.54
CA ALA A 754 25.20 5.88 -21.30
C ALA A 754 25.51 4.40 -21.43
N ASN A 755 25.08 3.58 -20.46
CA ASN A 755 25.40 2.16 -20.43
C ASN A 755 24.52 1.30 -21.36
N ASN A 756 23.47 1.88 -21.96
CA ASN A 756 22.41 1.11 -22.63
C ASN A 756 22.40 1.24 -24.16
N ASP A 757 23.36 1.95 -24.78
CA ASP A 757 23.48 2.16 -26.24
C ASP A 757 22.18 2.72 -26.91
N ILE A 758 21.38 3.50 -26.14
CA ILE A 758 20.14 4.11 -26.60
C ILE A 758 20.45 5.47 -27.22
N ASP A 759 19.99 5.67 -28.45
CA ASP A 759 20.10 6.97 -29.14
C ASP A 759 19.11 7.98 -28.53
N VAL A 760 19.60 9.20 -28.23
CA VAL A 760 18.80 10.26 -27.59
C VAL A 760 18.76 11.51 -28.46
N LEU A 761 17.57 12.08 -28.68
CA LEU A 761 17.39 13.42 -29.24
C LEU A 761 16.87 14.35 -28.15
N VAL A 762 17.50 15.50 -27.97
CA VAL A 762 17.09 16.54 -27.02
C VAL A 762 16.66 17.79 -27.77
N LEU A 763 15.47 18.31 -27.47
CA LEU A 763 14.86 19.45 -28.09
C LEU A 763 14.59 20.55 -27.06
N TYR A 764 15.03 21.78 -27.31
CA TYR A 764 14.88 22.92 -26.40
C TYR A 764 14.32 24.16 -27.09
N GLY A 765 13.47 24.88 -26.41
CA GLY A 765 13.14 26.26 -26.72
C GLY A 765 14.22 27.22 -26.20
N GLY A 766 14.73 28.09 -27.07
CA GLY A 766 15.76 29.07 -26.68
C GLY A 766 15.25 30.17 -25.72
N SER A 767 13.92 30.32 -25.63
CA SER A 767 13.24 31.23 -24.70
C SER A 767 12.36 30.46 -23.70
N ASP A 768 12.70 29.19 -23.42
CA ASP A 768 12.03 28.39 -22.42
C ASP A 768 12.18 29.04 -21.03
N PHE A 769 11.06 29.30 -20.37
CA PHE A 769 11.03 29.99 -19.09
C PHE A 769 11.25 29.06 -17.89
N LEU A 770 10.97 27.75 -18.08
CA LEU A 770 11.19 26.72 -17.06
C LEU A 770 12.59 26.10 -17.16
N ILE A 771 12.98 25.70 -18.37
CA ILE A 771 14.30 25.11 -18.64
C ILE A 771 15.17 26.18 -19.35
N ASN A 772 15.64 27.14 -18.57
CA ASN A 772 16.40 28.25 -19.09
C ASN A 772 17.73 27.83 -19.76
N PRO A 773 18.38 28.68 -20.57
CA PRO A 773 19.60 28.31 -21.32
C PRO A 773 20.73 27.76 -20.43
N SER A 774 20.84 28.22 -19.17
CA SER A 774 21.85 27.70 -18.22
C SER A 774 21.56 26.25 -17.81
N ALA A 775 20.29 25.92 -17.54
CA ALA A 775 19.85 24.56 -17.26
C ALA A 775 20.03 23.64 -18.46
N GLN A 776 19.71 24.13 -19.68
CA GLN A 776 19.93 23.41 -20.93
C GLN A 776 21.42 23.09 -21.15
N ASP A 777 22.32 24.02 -20.86
CA ASP A 777 23.77 23.82 -21.00
C ASP A 777 24.27 22.82 -19.93
N ALA A 778 23.75 22.85 -18.72
CA ALA A 778 24.06 21.87 -17.69
C ALA A 778 23.65 20.44 -18.11
N VAL A 779 22.46 20.26 -18.67
CA VAL A 779 22.00 18.96 -19.20
C VAL A 779 22.92 18.44 -20.30
N LYS A 780 23.27 19.28 -21.27
CA LYS A 780 24.20 18.92 -22.36
C LYS A 780 25.57 18.54 -21.82
N GLN A 781 26.09 19.26 -20.83
CA GLN A 781 27.34 18.92 -20.18
C GLN A 781 27.26 17.56 -19.49
N GLN A 782 26.23 17.30 -18.70
CA GLN A 782 26.04 16.05 -17.97
C GLN A 782 25.89 14.85 -18.91
N MET A 783 25.11 14.96 -19.98
CA MET A 783 25.02 13.91 -21.00
C MET A 783 26.37 13.60 -21.66
N THR A 784 27.16 14.64 -21.93
CA THR A 784 28.49 14.50 -22.53
C THR A 784 29.45 13.82 -21.54
N GLU A 785 29.47 14.24 -20.29
CA GLU A 785 30.32 13.66 -19.24
C GLU A 785 29.95 12.20 -18.94
N ALA A 786 28.67 11.87 -19.01
CA ALA A 786 28.16 10.51 -18.87
C ALA A 786 28.41 9.63 -20.10
N GLY A 787 28.78 10.19 -21.23
CA GLY A 787 29.01 9.46 -22.49
C GLY A 787 27.74 9.01 -23.19
N VAL A 788 26.62 9.71 -22.97
CA VAL A 788 25.35 9.43 -23.65
C VAL A 788 25.50 9.74 -25.17
N ASN A 789 24.99 8.85 -26.01
CA ASN A 789 24.93 9.08 -27.44
C ASN A 789 23.72 9.96 -27.76
N TYR A 790 23.91 11.28 -27.85
CA TYR A 790 22.81 12.21 -28.05
C TYR A 790 23.07 13.26 -29.14
N GLN A 791 21.98 13.73 -29.73
CA GLN A 791 21.91 14.93 -30.56
C GLN A 791 21.03 15.97 -29.87
N HIS A 792 21.25 17.26 -30.10
CA HIS A 792 20.37 18.30 -29.55
C HIS A 792 20.06 19.35 -30.62
N ILE A 793 18.86 19.92 -30.58
CA ILE A 793 18.40 21.01 -31.40
C ILE A 793 17.74 22.07 -30.53
N THR A 794 18.15 23.33 -30.70
CA THR A 794 17.55 24.48 -30.01
C THR A 794 16.70 25.30 -31.02
N PHE A 795 15.46 25.59 -30.60
CA PHE A 795 14.53 26.42 -31.39
C PHE A 795 14.59 27.86 -30.85
N THR A 796 15.34 28.74 -31.48
CA THR A 796 15.52 30.12 -30.98
C THR A 796 14.19 30.85 -30.90
N ASN A 797 14.02 31.66 -29.82
CA ASN A 797 12.82 32.45 -29.63
C ASN A 797 11.52 31.59 -29.55
N ARG A 798 11.64 30.32 -29.09
CA ARG A 798 10.52 29.45 -28.79
C ARG A 798 10.56 29.06 -27.32
N GLY A 799 9.38 28.74 -26.78
CA GLY A 799 9.16 28.52 -25.36
C GLY A 799 9.27 27.05 -24.97
N HIS A 800 8.62 26.72 -23.85
CA HIS A 800 8.65 25.40 -23.21
C HIS A 800 7.90 24.33 -24.00
N ASN A 801 6.80 24.68 -24.67
CA ASN A 801 5.89 23.78 -25.36
C ASN A 801 6.16 23.77 -26.89
N LEU A 802 7.29 23.24 -27.33
CA LEU A 802 7.69 23.24 -28.74
C LEU A 802 6.70 22.50 -29.65
N HIS A 803 6.13 21.37 -29.17
CA HIS A 803 5.14 20.61 -29.91
C HIS A 803 3.82 21.39 -30.15
N TRP A 804 3.59 22.47 -29.42
CA TRP A 804 2.47 23.39 -29.63
C TRP A 804 2.90 24.54 -30.53
N GLU A 805 4.10 25.07 -30.30
CA GLU A 805 4.59 26.26 -30.98
C GLU A 805 5.14 25.98 -32.39
N GLN A 806 5.75 24.80 -32.61
CA GLN A 806 6.38 24.40 -33.86
C GLN A 806 6.08 22.95 -34.27
N PRO A 807 4.81 22.51 -34.29
CA PRO A 807 4.45 21.09 -34.48
C PRO A 807 5.02 20.49 -35.76
N ALA A 808 5.04 21.20 -36.87
CA ALA A 808 5.55 20.70 -38.14
C ALA A 808 7.07 20.46 -38.11
N GLN A 809 7.84 21.44 -37.60
CA GLN A 809 9.31 21.36 -37.62
C GLN A 809 9.81 20.30 -36.61
N ILE A 810 9.22 20.27 -35.41
CA ILE A 810 9.60 19.26 -34.41
C ILE A 810 9.31 17.86 -34.93
N SER A 811 8.17 17.66 -35.59
CA SER A 811 7.83 16.37 -36.21
C SER A 811 8.78 15.95 -37.31
N GLU A 812 9.26 16.91 -38.15
CA GLU A 812 10.25 16.64 -39.20
C GLU A 812 11.57 16.14 -38.55
N ASP A 813 12.07 16.86 -37.55
CA ASP A 813 13.32 16.51 -36.87
C ASP A 813 13.22 15.17 -36.13
N VAL A 814 12.13 14.95 -35.41
CA VAL A 814 11.87 13.68 -34.70
C VAL A 814 11.77 12.51 -35.67
N LYS A 815 11.03 12.65 -36.78
CA LYS A 815 10.95 11.59 -37.82
C LYS A 815 12.30 11.33 -38.47
N ALA A 816 13.10 12.36 -38.74
CA ALA A 816 14.45 12.21 -39.26
C ALA A 816 15.36 11.47 -38.28
N PHE A 817 15.25 11.77 -36.99
CA PHE A 817 15.98 11.06 -35.92
C PHE A 817 15.55 9.58 -35.80
N LEU A 818 14.25 9.32 -35.76
CA LEU A 818 13.69 7.97 -35.67
C LEU A 818 14.15 7.11 -36.85
N ASN A 819 14.22 7.69 -38.06
CA ASN A 819 14.65 7.01 -39.26
C ASN A 819 16.18 6.99 -39.46
N GLY A 820 16.96 7.55 -38.52
CA GLY A 820 18.42 7.64 -38.62
C GLY A 820 18.93 8.53 -39.77
N THR A 821 18.14 9.50 -40.18
CA THR A 821 18.44 10.42 -41.29
C THR A 821 18.66 11.86 -40.84
N LEU A 822 18.55 12.15 -39.55
CA LEU A 822 18.80 13.48 -39.02
C LEU A 822 20.25 13.87 -39.22
N ASP A 823 20.46 15.04 -39.85
CA ASP A 823 21.80 15.59 -40.08
C ASP A 823 22.38 16.06 -38.72
N PRO A 824 23.47 15.46 -38.22
CA PRO A 824 24.06 15.79 -36.95
C PRO A 824 24.65 17.21 -36.86
N SER A 825 24.74 17.90 -37.99
CA SER A 825 25.16 19.32 -38.02
C SER A 825 24.02 20.29 -37.66
N ILE A 826 22.76 19.84 -37.65
CA ILE A 826 21.62 20.64 -37.23
C ILE A 826 21.60 20.66 -35.69
N THR A 827 21.99 21.79 -35.12
CA THR A 827 21.98 22.03 -33.68
C THR A 827 21.05 23.18 -33.28
N GLU A 828 20.52 23.89 -34.26
CA GLU A 828 19.68 25.07 -34.03
C GLU A 828 18.74 25.32 -35.22
N HIS A 829 17.49 25.73 -34.87
CA HIS A 829 16.57 26.37 -35.82
C HIS A 829 16.37 27.83 -35.43
N GLU A 830 16.67 28.76 -36.36
CA GLU A 830 16.54 30.18 -36.12
C GLU A 830 15.12 30.68 -36.39
N TYR A 831 14.51 31.30 -35.41
CA TYR A 831 13.21 31.97 -35.51
C TYR A 831 13.28 33.40 -35.04
N GLU A 832 12.53 34.29 -35.69
CA GLU A 832 12.37 35.66 -35.23
C GLU A 832 11.55 35.66 -33.91
N PRO A 833 11.84 36.60 -32.97
CA PRO A 833 11.00 36.84 -31.82
C PRO A 833 9.58 37.19 -32.28
N PHE A 834 8.58 36.64 -31.55
CA PHE A 834 7.20 37.05 -31.75
C PHE A 834 7.02 38.45 -31.11
N VAL A 835 6.64 39.47 -31.94
CA VAL A 835 6.52 40.88 -31.51
C VAL A 835 5.08 41.22 -31.17
#